data_8ee3f55ae6d18b79f7cf352be57a35bb
#
_entry.id   8ee3f55ae6d18b79f7cf352be57a35bb
#
_cell.length_a   1.000
_cell.length_b   1.000
_cell.length_c   1.000
_cell.angle_alpha   90.00
_cell.angle_beta   90.00
_cell.angle_gamma   90.00
#
_symmetry.space_group_name_H-M   'P 1'
#
loop_
_entity.id
_entity.type
_entity.pdbx_description
1 polymer ?
#
loop_
_entity_poly.entity_id
_entity_poly.type
_entity_poly.pdbx_seq_one_letter_code
_entity_poly.pdbx_strand_id
1 'polypeptide(L)'
;MLQSHIDHWLHSMKKHKKANAKTNLSKLARFMSGLHADQKSLTEIQTVYDNLTLLGQLLGAGTDISSMRSDFNNLASILLDQLAKEHYKKASLNLGSCSRVAIDVLTRNLFERTADIGFLATDSEICSFAEAVEDDPDARNDPQWQSVMRSHFTEYVNKYSVYHNIILLSPAGEVLVQLDENNPVTHTTDSLVKEALKTEAGYVEVFRPTDLLPGADSPLIYAYRVMSKDNSHPVGVLCLCFRIQDECQRIFDGLIAEDDWTVITLLDSSGLIIASSDPYQFPIGVRIEPARDDECQILRFAGREYLAATRPTQGYQGYTGPGWLGQAMAPLNHAFEMSGAHELDIVPDDWLNCVLETANLFSQELRDIPVKAASIQQELNRAVWNGNIWLASDNVGQNAAFAKVLLREIGSTGVRTRNVFSESTTNLYKTVLSSVLFDCGTQAALAIDIMDRNLYERANDCRWWALTRSFSDELKHVDLTDQDQRKRLTDILRTINSLYTVYSNLILFDRTGRVVAVSSPAYNDWLGKVLPENWVRPTLALKNTQSYTVSSFSATDLYAGQPTYVFSAAVREPNGNDPVGGVSIVFDATPQFEAMLRDALPRQADGSLVPGAFAVFAERDGRVISSTDTSLMPGTRMSIGVEFFNLQRGDSCSNIIIYNGCYYAVGSCMSAGYREYKSADDSHQTDVVALIFSPLSDRLIDVESLHSNRDITVDTYALHKSSGVETVDIASFYIGQNWYGMHTAHIVEAIETDRLTLIPGASESIQGCLMYQDQALTIFDLSMLVDSRKPSEERRTSRNAGAKSQILILRSPKEHVRFGILVDNLGDINEIPVSQLDPVPSMMSNDNSLVESLVKPPAGSVDRRILIILSAEKIFHRLSDKELIA
;
A
#
# COMPACT_ATOMS: atom_id res chain seq x y z
N MET A 1 -16.39 13.55 -39.64
CA MET A 1 -15.16 14.34 -39.67
C MET A 1 -14.77 14.89 -38.28
N LEU A 2 -15.71 15.40 -37.48
CA LEU A 2 -15.38 15.91 -36.12
C LEU A 2 -14.86 14.79 -35.18
N GLN A 3 -15.46 13.60 -35.21
CA GLN A 3 -15.04 12.46 -34.37
C GLN A 3 -13.61 12.01 -34.68
N SER A 4 -13.23 11.97 -35.96
CA SER A 4 -11.86 11.63 -36.40
C SER A 4 -10.81 12.68 -36.00
N HIS A 5 -11.19 13.96 -35.92
CA HIS A 5 -10.29 15.03 -35.42
C HIS A 5 -10.11 14.98 -33.89
N ILE A 6 -11.16 14.63 -33.13
CA ILE A 6 -11.07 14.46 -31.67
C ILE A 6 -10.21 13.24 -31.32
N ASP A 7 -10.38 12.11 -32.02
CA ASP A 7 -9.57 10.92 -31.82
C ASP A 7 -8.09 11.13 -32.19
N HIS A 8 -7.83 11.89 -33.25
CA HIS A 8 -6.45 12.25 -33.64
C HIS A 8 -5.82 13.23 -32.64
N TRP A 9 -6.59 14.19 -32.12
CA TRP A 9 -6.14 15.13 -31.10
C TRP A 9 -5.88 14.43 -29.75
N LEU A 10 -6.75 13.52 -29.32
CA LEU A 10 -6.56 12.68 -28.13
C LEU A 10 -5.34 11.75 -28.27
N HIS A 11 -5.12 11.18 -29.47
CA HIS A 11 -3.95 10.34 -29.74
C HIS A 11 -2.66 11.15 -29.75
N SER A 12 -2.68 12.37 -30.28
CA SER A 12 -1.56 13.31 -30.26
C SER A 12 -1.25 13.78 -28.84
N MET A 13 -2.28 14.09 -28.01
CA MET A 13 -2.11 14.46 -26.60
C MET A 13 -1.53 13.30 -25.78
N LYS A 14 -2.00 12.06 -25.98
CA LYS A 14 -1.43 10.87 -25.33
C LYS A 14 0.03 10.63 -25.73
N LYS A 15 0.39 10.91 -26.98
CA LYS A 15 1.78 10.80 -27.47
C LYS A 15 2.69 11.86 -26.90
N HIS A 16 2.20 13.11 -26.76
CA HIS A 16 2.94 14.19 -26.11
C HIS A 16 3.08 13.99 -24.58
N LYS A 17 2.03 13.49 -23.90
CA LYS A 17 2.13 13.10 -22.48
C LYS A 17 3.17 11.99 -22.26
N LYS A 18 3.18 10.93 -23.09
CA LYS A 18 4.19 9.87 -23.01
C LYS A 18 5.62 10.36 -23.28
N ALA A 19 5.82 11.30 -24.19
CA ALA A 19 7.15 11.88 -24.48
C ALA A 19 7.64 12.77 -23.33
N ASN A 20 6.76 13.59 -22.74
CA ASN A 20 7.09 14.42 -21.59
C ASN A 20 7.33 13.60 -20.30
N ALA A 21 6.55 12.54 -20.07
CA ALA A 21 6.76 11.63 -18.97
C ALA A 21 8.12 10.91 -19.03
N LYS A 22 8.51 10.45 -20.23
CA LYS A 22 9.83 9.82 -20.44
C LYS A 22 10.99 10.79 -20.20
N THR A 23 10.85 12.04 -20.61
CA THR A 23 11.87 13.08 -20.41
C THR A 23 12.00 13.50 -18.95
N ASN A 24 10.90 13.48 -18.20
CA ASN A 24 10.91 13.78 -16.76
C ASN A 24 11.52 12.61 -15.96
N LEU A 25 11.19 11.36 -16.29
CA LEU A 25 11.71 10.19 -15.56
C LEU A 25 13.25 10.09 -15.68
N SER A 26 13.83 10.36 -16.86
CA SER A 26 15.28 10.37 -17.04
C SER A 26 15.99 11.47 -16.22
N LYS A 27 15.32 12.59 -15.96
CA LYS A 27 15.84 13.65 -15.08
C LYS A 27 15.74 13.26 -13.60
N LEU A 28 14.69 12.54 -13.22
CA LEU A 28 14.45 12.09 -11.84
C LEU A 28 15.38 10.94 -11.46
N ALA A 29 15.75 10.08 -12.42
CA ALA A 29 16.64 8.94 -12.20
C ALA A 29 17.96 9.33 -11.51
N ARG A 30 18.47 10.55 -11.75
CA ARG A 30 19.69 11.06 -11.10
C ARG A 30 19.56 11.30 -9.59
N PHE A 31 18.35 11.28 -9.04
CA PHE A 31 18.09 11.45 -7.60
C PHE A 31 17.76 10.11 -6.91
N MET A 32 17.71 9.01 -7.65
CA MET A 32 17.38 7.68 -7.16
C MET A 32 18.67 6.93 -6.79
N SER A 33 19.06 6.98 -5.53
CA SER A 33 20.32 6.38 -5.03
C SER A 33 20.40 4.87 -5.28
N GLY A 34 19.30 4.13 -5.09
CA GLY A 34 19.23 2.70 -5.38
C GLY A 34 19.50 2.37 -6.86
N LEU A 35 18.93 3.17 -7.77
CA LEU A 35 19.13 3.01 -9.21
C LEU A 35 20.61 3.23 -9.61
N HIS A 36 21.34 4.10 -8.93
CA HIS A 36 22.77 4.34 -9.21
C HIS A 36 23.64 3.12 -8.88
N ALA A 37 23.34 2.40 -7.81
CA ALA A 37 24.07 1.19 -7.46
C ALA A 37 23.89 0.11 -8.53
N ASP A 38 22.65 -0.14 -8.96
CA ASP A 38 22.34 -1.07 -10.05
C ASP A 38 22.96 -0.64 -11.37
N GLN A 39 22.86 0.65 -11.73
CA GLN A 39 23.47 1.21 -12.93
C GLN A 39 25.00 1.02 -12.94
N LYS A 40 25.67 1.23 -11.80
CA LYS A 40 27.12 1.02 -11.68
C LYS A 40 27.47 -0.44 -11.92
N SER A 41 26.79 -1.38 -11.26
CA SER A 41 27.00 -2.81 -11.40
C SER A 41 26.81 -3.30 -12.84
N LEU A 42 25.74 -2.82 -13.50
CA LEU A 42 25.45 -3.13 -14.91
C LEU A 42 26.51 -2.52 -15.86
N THR A 43 26.99 -1.29 -15.58
CA THR A 43 28.04 -0.64 -16.39
C THR A 43 29.37 -1.36 -16.28
N GLU A 44 29.73 -1.87 -15.09
CA GLU A 44 30.91 -2.70 -14.90
C GLU A 44 30.85 -3.96 -15.76
N ILE A 45 29.73 -4.66 -15.78
CA ILE A 45 29.52 -5.84 -16.61
C ILE A 45 29.55 -5.48 -18.11
N GLN A 46 28.91 -4.36 -18.51
CA GLN A 46 28.97 -3.89 -19.89
C GLN A 46 30.40 -3.64 -20.36
N THR A 47 31.24 -3.06 -19.52
CA THR A 47 32.67 -2.83 -19.83
C THR A 47 33.41 -4.16 -20.06
N VAL A 48 33.07 -5.20 -19.31
CA VAL A 48 33.64 -6.55 -19.51
C VAL A 48 33.18 -7.11 -20.86
N TYR A 49 31.91 -7.00 -21.23
CA TYR A 49 31.41 -7.42 -22.55
C TYR A 49 32.10 -6.68 -23.70
N ASP A 50 32.33 -5.37 -23.56
CA ASP A 50 33.04 -4.57 -24.56
C ASP A 50 34.47 -5.08 -24.76
N ASN A 51 35.20 -5.36 -23.65
CA ASN A 51 36.55 -5.90 -23.68
C ASN A 51 36.58 -7.31 -24.29
N LEU A 52 35.65 -8.19 -23.91
CA LEU A 52 35.55 -9.56 -24.42
C LEU A 52 35.26 -9.57 -25.94
N THR A 53 34.39 -8.67 -26.40
CA THR A 53 34.08 -8.52 -27.83
C THR A 53 35.29 -8.11 -28.63
N LEU A 54 36.06 -7.11 -28.16
CA LEU A 54 37.30 -6.68 -28.78
C LEU A 54 38.37 -7.78 -28.82
N LEU A 55 38.56 -8.48 -27.71
CA LEU A 55 39.54 -9.58 -27.61
C LEU A 55 39.14 -10.77 -28.47
N GLY A 56 37.83 -11.12 -28.56
CA GLY A 56 37.32 -12.17 -29.42
C GLY A 56 37.57 -11.87 -30.92
N GLN A 57 37.36 -10.62 -31.33
CA GLN A 57 37.66 -10.17 -32.71
C GLN A 57 39.16 -10.22 -33.06
N LEU A 58 40.01 -9.80 -32.10
CA LEU A 58 41.47 -9.83 -32.30
C LEU A 58 42.02 -11.23 -32.42
N LEU A 59 41.45 -12.21 -31.76
CA LEU A 59 41.94 -13.61 -31.72
C LEU A 59 41.36 -14.46 -32.85
N GLY A 60 40.41 -13.97 -33.65
CA GLY A 60 39.73 -14.78 -34.66
C GLY A 60 38.98 -15.97 -34.06
N ALA A 61 38.71 -15.94 -32.74
CA ALA A 61 37.92 -16.95 -32.09
C ALA A 61 36.49 -16.84 -32.61
N GLY A 62 35.96 -17.89 -33.26
CA GLY A 62 34.66 -17.89 -33.92
C GLY A 62 33.43 -17.74 -33.02
N THR A 63 33.60 -17.19 -31.84
CA THR A 63 32.52 -16.91 -30.86
C THR A 63 32.02 -15.49 -31.06
N ASP A 64 30.85 -15.36 -31.65
CA ASP A 64 30.18 -14.06 -31.82
C ASP A 64 29.48 -13.66 -30.49
N ILE A 65 30.16 -12.85 -29.66
CA ILE A 65 29.64 -12.31 -28.41
C ILE A 65 28.83 -11.02 -28.66
N SER A 66 28.79 -10.51 -29.89
CA SER A 66 28.16 -9.23 -30.22
C SER A 66 26.64 -9.25 -30.03
N SER A 67 25.98 -10.37 -30.34
CA SER A 67 24.54 -10.54 -30.09
C SER A 67 24.23 -10.53 -28.58
N MET A 68 24.98 -11.29 -27.77
CA MET A 68 24.81 -11.38 -26.33
C MET A 68 25.05 -10.03 -25.63
N ARG A 69 26.04 -9.26 -26.11
CA ARG A 69 26.28 -7.89 -25.67
C ARG A 69 25.06 -6.98 -25.97
N SER A 70 24.49 -7.11 -27.18
CA SER A 70 23.28 -6.36 -27.55
C SER A 70 22.10 -6.71 -26.66
N ASP A 71 21.88 -8.00 -26.39
CA ASP A 71 20.79 -8.50 -25.56
C ASP A 71 20.96 -8.08 -24.11
N PHE A 72 22.19 -8.14 -23.57
CA PHE A 72 22.51 -7.59 -22.25
C PHE A 72 22.19 -6.09 -22.15
N ASN A 73 22.64 -5.27 -23.11
CA ASN A 73 22.41 -3.83 -23.10
C ASN A 73 20.91 -3.50 -23.19
N ASN A 74 20.16 -4.24 -23.99
CA ASN A 74 18.72 -4.09 -24.09
C ASN A 74 18.03 -4.45 -22.76
N LEU A 75 18.40 -5.59 -22.17
CA LEU A 75 17.85 -6.05 -20.91
C LEU A 75 18.19 -5.11 -19.74
N ALA A 76 19.44 -4.62 -19.69
CA ALA A 76 19.88 -3.64 -18.70
C ALA A 76 19.09 -2.31 -18.82
N SER A 77 18.85 -1.84 -20.04
CA SER A 77 18.03 -0.66 -20.28
C SER A 77 16.57 -0.86 -19.83
N ILE A 78 15.99 -2.03 -20.10
CA ILE A 78 14.63 -2.36 -19.65
C ILE A 78 14.56 -2.40 -18.12
N LEU A 79 15.50 -3.06 -17.46
CA LEU A 79 15.56 -3.14 -16.00
C LEU A 79 15.65 -1.75 -15.36
N LEU A 80 16.60 -0.91 -15.83
CA LEU A 80 16.78 0.45 -15.28
C LEU A 80 15.56 1.34 -15.52
N ASP A 81 14.89 1.20 -16.66
CA ASP A 81 13.63 1.95 -16.94
C ASP A 81 12.49 1.48 -16.01
N GLN A 82 12.38 0.19 -15.76
CA GLN A 82 11.38 -0.35 -14.83
C GLN A 82 11.68 0.02 -13.38
N LEU A 83 12.94 -0.07 -12.94
CA LEU A 83 13.36 0.39 -11.61
C LEU A 83 13.00 1.87 -11.39
N ALA A 84 13.35 2.72 -12.35
CA ALA A 84 13.04 4.15 -12.26
C ALA A 84 11.52 4.42 -12.18
N LYS A 85 10.71 3.66 -12.94
CA LYS A 85 9.25 3.77 -12.91
C LYS A 85 8.67 3.37 -11.56
N GLU A 86 9.13 2.26 -10.98
CA GLU A 86 8.60 1.78 -9.70
C GLU A 86 9.03 2.69 -8.54
N HIS A 87 10.26 3.20 -8.52
CA HIS A 87 10.66 4.20 -7.54
C HIS A 87 9.83 5.49 -7.65
N TYR A 88 9.57 5.96 -8.87
CA TYR A 88 8.70 7.12 -9.09
C TYR A 88 7.27 6.84 -8.65
N LYS A 89 6.73 5.67 -8.98
CA LYS A 89 5.38 5.25 -8.60
C LYS A 89 5.23 5.20 -7.08
N LYS A 90 6.22 4.61 -6.38
CA LYS A 90 6.23 4.56 -4.91
C LYS A 90 6.20 5.97 -4.30
N ALA A 91 7.10 6.86 -4.72
CA ALA A 91 7.14 8.23 -4.22
C ALA A 91 5.84 9.00 -4.54
N SER A 92 5.28 8.78 -5.74
CA SER A 92 4.03 9.41 -6.17
C SER A 92 2.83 8.92 -5.36
N LEU A 93 2.76 7.63 -5.05
CA LEU A 93 1.70 7.06 -4.21
C LEU A 93 1.79 7.60 -2.78
N ASN A 94 2.98 7.63 -2.20
CA ASN A 94 3.19 8.15 -0.84
C ASN A 94 2.75 9.62 -0.73
N LEU A 95 3.30 10.51 -1.56
CA LEU A 95 2.93 11.93 -1.56
C LEU A 95 1.45 12.14 -1.89
N GLY A 96 0.91 11.36 -2.84
CA GLY A 96 -0.50 11.40 -3.20
C GLY A 96 -1.42 10.97 -2.06
N SER A 97 -1.05 9.95 -1.30
CA SER A 97 -1.77 9.48 -0.11
C SER A 97 -1.74 10.53 1.00
N CYS A 98 -0.56 11.02 1.37
CA CYS A 98 -0.42 12.07 2.38
C CYS A 98 -1.23 13.33 2.04
N SER A 99 -1.18 13.80 0.79
CA SER A 99 -1.94 14.99 0.37
C SER A 99 -3.46 14.78 0.44
N ARG A 100 -3.94 13.59 0.08
CA ARG A 100 -5.36 13.25 0.12
C ARG A 100 -5.86 13.09 1.55
N VAL A 101 -5.15 12.32 2.36
CA VAL A 101 -5.52 12.09 3.76
C VAL A 101 -5.61 13.42 4.52
N ALA A 102 -4.64 14.32 4.33
CA ALA A 102 -4.63 15.62 4.99
C ALA A 102 -5.89 16.45 4.69
N ILE A 103 -6.31 16.53 3.42
CA ILE A 103 -7.50 17.32 3.06
C ILE A 103 -8.81 16.60 3.41
N ASP A 104 -8.88 15.28 3.32
CA ASP A 104 -10.11 14.53 3.61
C ASP A 104 -10.40 14.51 5.12
N VAL A 105 -9.37 14.34 5.97
CA VAL A 105 -9.50 14.45 7.43
C VAL A 105 -9.96 15.86 7.82
N LEU A 106 -9.37 16.91 7.23
CA LEU A 106 -9.78 18.28 7.49
C LEU A 106 -11.24 18.52 7.05
N THR A 107 -11.62 18.08 5.86
CA THR A 107 -12.98 18.27 5.34
C THR A 107 -14.03 17.63 6.24
N ARG A 108 -13.79 16.44 6.78
CA ARG A 108 -14.65 15.79 7.76
C ARG A 108 -14.79 16.62 9.03
N ASN A 109 -13.67 17.13 9.51
CA ASN A 109 -13.62 17.97 10.70
C ASN A 109 -14.45 19.26 10.52
N LEU A 110 -14.30 19.89 9.37
CA LEU A 110 -15.08 21.09 9.03
C LEU A 110 -16.58 20.80 8.87
N PHE A 111 -16.96 19.62 8.38
CA PHE A 111 -18.35 19.20 8.27
C PHE A 111 -19.07 19.20 9.62
N GLU A 112 -18.44 18.65 10.68
CA GLU A 112 -19.02 18.64 12.03
C GLU A 112 -19.27 20.07 12.54
N ARG A 113 -18.45 21.03 12.15
CA ARG A 113 -18.61 22.47 12.52
C ARG A 113 -19.90 23.07 11.96
N THR A 114 -20.38 22.56 10.83
CA THR A 114 -21.63 23.02 10.22
C THR A 114 -22.86 22.63 11.07
N ALA A 115 -22.80 21.48 11.74
CA ALA A 115 -23.83 21.04 12.69
C ALA A 115 -23.71 21.79 14.02
N ASP A 116 -22.49 22.00 14.54
CA ASP A 116 -22.22 22.70 15.79
C ASP A 116 -22.84 24.10 15.81
N ILE A 117 -22.56 24.90 14.77
CA ILE A 117 -23.10 26.28 14.69
C ILE A 117 -24.61 26.29 14.59
N GLY A 118 -25.19 25.36 13.82
CA GLY A 118 -26.63 25.24 13.69
C GLY A 118 -27.31 24.91 15.01
N PHE A 119 -26.75 23.98 15.77
CA PHE A 119 -27.30 23.59 17.07
C PHE A 119 -27.13 24.70 18.13
N LEU A 120 -25.93 25.28 18.26
CA LEU A 120 -25.66 26.32 19.28
C LEU A 120 -26.52 27.58 19.04
N ALA A 121 -26.82 27.91 17.77
CA ALA A 121 -27.68 29.03 17.43
C ALA A 121 -29.16 28.82 17.83
N THR A 122 -29.58 27.58 18.14
CA THR A 122 -30.92 27.26 18.65
C THR A 122 -30.99 27.14 20.17
N ASP A 123 -29.87 27.41 20.88
CA ASP A 123 -29.83 27.36 22.34
C ASP A 123 -30.77 28.39 22.97
N SER A 124 -31.57 27.94 23.92
CA SER A 124 -32.66 28.75 24.51
C SER A 124 -32.11 29.95 25.33
N GLU A 125 -30.91 29.85 25.93
CA GLU A 125 -30.32 30.95 26.68
C GLU A 125 -29.80 32.02 25.72
N ILE A 126 -29.18 31.62 24.60
CA ILE A 126 -28.70 32.51 23.56
C ILE A 126 -29.89 33.26 22.90
N CYS A 127 -30.95 32.53 22.56
CA CYS A 127 -32.16 33.11 21.99
C CYS A 127 -32.81 34.12 22.97
N SER A 128 -32.93 33.75 24.27
CA SER A 128 -33.49 34.60 25.31
C SER A 128 -32.72 35.89 25.52
N PHE A 129 -31.39 35.82 25.50
CA PHE A 129 -30.53 36.97 25.66
C PHE A 129 -30.61 37.90 24.44
N ALA A 130 -30.59 37.33 23.23
CA ALA A 130 -30.72 38.12 21.98
C ALA A 130 -32.06 38.84 21.89
N GLU A 131 -33.19 38.19 22.24
CA GLU A 131 -34.52 38.79 22.36
C GLU A 131 -34.56 39.91 23.44
N ALA A 132 -33.98 39.65 24.61
CA ALA A 132 -33.95 40.65 25.67
C ALA A 132 -33.22 41.93 25.25
N VAL A 133 -32.13 41.82 24.47
CA VAL A 133 -31.42 42.97 23.93
C VAL A 133 -32.18 43.64 22.77
N GLU A 134 -32.98 42.91 21.99
CA GLU A 134 -33.84 43.50 20.96
C GLU A 134 -34.94 44.33 21.61
N ASP A 135 -35.54 43.84 22.70
CA ASP A 135 -36.62 44.56 23.48
C ASP A 135 -36.03 45.77 24.27
N ASP A 136 -34.85 45.60 24.87
CA ASP A 136 -34.12 46.61 25.62
C ASP A 136 -32.61 46.61 25.27
N PRO A 137 -32.16 47.55 24.44
CA PRO A 137 -30.74 47.65 24.07
C PRO A 137 -29.74 47.79 25.21
N ASP A 138 -30.17 48.29 26.38
CA ASP A 138 -29.33 48.41 27.55
C ASP A 138 -29.09 47.05 28.24
N ALA A 139 -29.94 46.03 27.98
CA ALA A 139 -29.73 44.66 28.47
C ALA A 139 -28.39 44.04 28.06
N ARG A 140 -27.82 44.45 26.93
CA ARG A 140 -26.48 44.01 26.52
C ARG A 140 -25.37 44.39 27.51
N ASN A 141 -25.55 45.47 28.24
CA ASN A 141 -24.57 45.97 29.24
C ASN A 141 -24.85 45.47 30.65
N ASP A 142 -25.90 44.66 30.84
CA ASP A 142 -26.22 44.06 32.13
C ASP A 142 -25.10 43.06 32.54
N PRO A 143 -24.35 43.29 33.64
CA PRO A 143 -23.27 42.44 34.08
C PRO A 143 -23.73 41.02 34.39
N GLN A 144 -24.98 40.82 34.78
CA GLN A 144 -25.52 39.48 35.06
C GLN A 144 -25.70 38.69 33.78
N TRP A 145 -26.33 39.24 32.76
CA TRP A 145 -26.46 38.63 31.42
C TRP A 145 -25.10 38.35 30.79
N GLN A 146 -24.19 39.30 30.82
CA GLN A 146 -22.83 39.15 30.30
C GLN A 146 -22.08 37.97 31.00
N SER A 147 -22.16 37.88 32.31
CA SER A 147 -21.54 36.79 33.08
C SER A 147 -22.14 35.44 32.77
N VAL A 148 -23.46 35.34 32.66
CA VAL A 148 -24.17 34.09 32.32
C VAL A 148 -23.78 33.64 30.91
N MET A 149 -23.85 34.52 29.92
CA MET A 149 -23.54 34.16 28.56
C MET A 149 -22.09 33.77 28.33
N ARG A 150 -21.13 34.49 28.94
CA ARG A 150 -19.74 34.09 28.88
C ARG A 150 -19.46 32.78 29.57
N SER A 151 -20.09 32.51 30.70
CA SER A 151 -20.00 31.22 31.39
C SER A 151 -20.53 30.09 30.49
N HIS A 152 -21.62 30.33 29.77
CA HIS A 152 -22.21 29.40 28.84
C HIS A 152 -21.30 29.11 27.64
N PHE A 153 -20.71 30.16 27.02
CA PHE A 153 -19.73 30.03 25.95
C PHE A 153 -18.45 29.33 26.43
N THR A 154 -17.98 29.62 27.64
CA THR A 154 -16.84 28.94 28.26
C THR A 154 -17.10 27.43 28.42
N GLU A 155 -18.31 27.10 28.91
CA GLU A 155 -18.69 25.70 29.07
C GLU A 155 -18.79 24.96 27.73
N TYR A 156 -19.24 25.65 26.66
CA TYR A 156 -19.24 25.10 25.31
C TYR A 156 -17.82 24.84 24.81
N VAL A 157 -16.91 25.83 24.86
CA VAL A 157 -15.53 25.69 24.38
C VAL A 157 -14.75 24.69 25.22
N ASN A 158 -15.08 24.49 26.51
CA ASN A 158 -14.50 23.42 27.30
C ASN A 158 -14.85 22.01 26.80
N LYS A 159 -15.95 21.85 26.01
CA LYS A 159 -16.31 20.59 25.33
C LYS A 159 -15.80 20.54 23.90
N TYR A 160 -15.92 21.64 23.19
CA TYR A 160 -15.49 21.81 21.79
C TYR A 160 -14.32 22.78 21.71
N SER A 161 -13.14 22.34 22.10
CA SER A 161 -11.95 23.18 22.23
C SER A 161 -11.32 23.60 20.88
N VAL A 162 -11.92 23.17 19.77
CA VAL A 162 -11.57 23.60 18.41
C VAL A 162 -11.94 25.06 18.11
N TYR A 163 -12.72 25.70 18.97
CA TYR A 163 -13.06 27.12 18.84
C TYR A 163 -12.21 27.95 19.82
N HIS A 164 -11.73 29.12 19.34
CA HIS A 164 -10.98 30.06 20.19
C HIS A 164 -11.84 31.25 20.60
N ASN A 165 -12.89 31.59 19.86
CA ASN A 165 -13.84 32.62 20.22
C ASN A 165 -15.26 32.26 19.76
N ILE A 166 -16.27 32.76 20.48
CA ILE A 166 -17.68 32.74 20.13
C ILE A 166 -18.17 34.16 20.23
N ILE A 167 -18.82 34.68 19.16
CA ILE A 167 -19.30 36.06 19.09
C ILE A 167 -20.78 36.04 18.73
N LEU A 168 -21.63 36.67 19.57
CA LEU A 168 -23.03 36.90 19.25
C LEU A 168 -23.20 38.37 18.81
N LEU A 169 -23.79 38.56 17.64
CA LEU A 169 -24.00 39.84 17.02
C LEU A 169 -25.49 40.16 16.95
N SER A 170 -25.86 41.45 17.01
CA SER A 170 -27.16 41.93 16.62
C SER A 170 -27.36 41.84 15.10
N PRO A 171 -28.59 41.89 14.57
CA PRO A 171 -28.83 41.99 13.13
C PRO A 171 -28.19 43.21 12.47
N ALA A 172 -27.87 44.25 13.24
CA ALA A 172 -27.15 45.46 12.80
C ALA A 172 -25.61 45.31 12.78
N GLY A 173 -25.06 44.22 13.36
CA GLY A 173 -23.63 43.98 13.46
C GLY A 173 -22.98 44.45 14.75
N GLU A 174 -23.72 44.83 15.77
CA GLU A 174 -23.20 45.18 17.08
C GLU A 174 -22.85 43.91 17.84
N VAL A 175 -21.70 43.87 18.54
CA VAL A 175 -21.31 42.74 19.41
C VAL A 175 -22.16 42.78 20.67
N LEU A 176 -23.03 41.77 20.86
CA LEU A 176 -23.85 41.63 22.07
C LEU A 176 -23.06 40.99 23.21
N VAL A 177 -22.31 39.94 22.90
CA VAL A 177 -21.42 39.27 23.83
C VAL A 177 -20.36 38.48 23.04
N GLN A 178 -19.15 38.38 23.58
CA GLN A 178 -18.11 37.51 23.02
C GLN A 178 -17.32 36.83 24.17
N LEU A 179 -16.74 35.66 23.82
CA LEU A 179 -15.97 34.87 24.76
C LEU A 179 -14.61 35.52 25.08
N ASP A 180 -13.89 35.96 24.02
CA ASP A 180 -12.58 36.61 24.20
C ASP A 180 -12.76 38.12 24.55
N GLU A 181 -12.55 38.43 25.83
CA GLU A 181 -12.64 39.80 26.34
C GLU A 181 -11.55 40.74 25.83
N ASN A 182 -10.43 40.17 25.32
CA ASN A 182 -9.32 40.95 24.76
C ASN A 182 -9.57 41.42 23.31
N ASN A 183 -10.57 40.84 22.62
CA ASN A 183 -10.96 41.28 21.32
C ASN A 183 -11.66 42.67 21.39
N PRO A 184 -11.07 43.76 20.83
CA PRO A 184 -11.58 45.11 21.05
C PRO A 184 -12.81 45.44 20.21
N VAL A 185 -13.35 44.47 19.46
CA VAL A 185 -14.43 44.74 18.50
C VAL A 185 -15.76 44.89 19.20
N THR A 186 -16.46 45.99 18.95
CA THR A 186 -17.80 46.28 19.46
C THR A 186 -18.87 46.33 18.37
N HIS A 187 -18.43 46.43 17.10
CA HIS A 187 -19.32 46.49 15.94
C HIS A 187 -18.56 45.98 14.70
N THR A 188 -19.23 45.32 13.80
CA THR A 188 -18.71 44.87 12.52
C THR A 188 -19.51 45.40 11.34
N THR A 189 -18.79 45.66 10.26
CA THR A 189 -19.38 46.01 8.95
C THR A 189 -19.29 44.84 7.95
N ASP A 190 -18.77 43.72 8.38
CA ASP A 190 -18.58 42.53 7.54
C ASP A 190 -19.89 42.05 6.91
N SER A 191 -19.83 41.70 5.63
CA SER A 191 -20.99 41.15 4.88
C SER A 191 -21.54 39.84 5.45
N LEU A 192 -20.70 39.12 6.26
CA LEU A 192 -21.05 37.91 6.97
C LEU A 192 -22.41 37.98 7.69
N VAL A 193 -22.65 39.13 8.39
CA VAL A 193 -23.93 39.34 9.11
C VAL A 193 -25.13 39.31 8.15
N LYS A 194 -25.04 40.02 7.01
CA LYS A 194 -26.09 40.06 6.00
C LYS A 194 -26.28 38.73 5.29
N GLU A 195 -25.20 38.03 5.07
CA GLU A 195 -25.15 36.69 4.46
C GLU A 195 -25.83 35.69 5.37
N ALA A 196 -25.50 35.66 6.67
CA ALA A 196 -26.09 34.75 7.66
C ALA A 196 -27.59 34.99 7.87
N LEU A 197 -28.04 36.25 7.86
CA LEU A 197 -29.48 36.60 7.97
C LEU A 197 -30.30 36.18 6.76
N LYS A 198 -29.70 36.11 5.56
CA LYS A 198 -30.40 35.85 4.29
C LYS A 198 -30.28 34.44 3.79
N THR A 199 -29.28 33.68 4.25
CA THR A 199 -28.98 32.35 3.71
C THR A 199 -30.14 31.37 3.91
N GLU A 200 -30.47 30.60 2.87
CA GLU A 200 -31.39 29.47 2.97
C GLU A 200 -30.65 28.17 3.40
N ALA A 201 -29.33 28.15 3.23
CA ALA A 201 -28.50 26.99 3.53
C ALA A 201 -28.30 26.70 5.03
N GLY A 202 -28.84 27.56 5.89
CA GLY A 202 -28.76 27.37 7.36
C GLY A 202 -27.50 27.99 7.98
N TYR A 203 -26.33 27.95 7.38
CA TYR A 203 -25.08 28.53 7.88
C TYR A 203 -24.29 29.23 6.77
N VAL A 204 -23.34 30.08 7.19
CA VAL A 204 -22.34 30.71 6.32
C VAL A 204 -20.96 30.36 6.81
N GLU A 205 -20.10 29.97 5.91
CA GLU A 205 -18.67 29.64 6.16
C GLU A 205 -17.80 30.71 5.46
N VAL A 206 -16.95 31.35 6.21
CA VAL A 206 -16.10 32.47 5.72
C VAL A 206 -14.66 32.24 6.10
N PHE A 207 -13.77 32.32 5.09
CA PHE A 207 -12.32 32.32 5.26
C PHE A 207 -11.72 33.49 4.51
N ARG A 208 -11.61 34.62 5.17
CA ARG A 208 -11.05 35.89 4.63
C ARG A 208 -10.77 36.85 5.76
N PRO A 209 -9.97 37.89 5.51
CA PRO A 209 -9.82 39.00 6.46
C PRO A 209 -11.17 39.60 6.86
N THR A 210 -11.35 39.87 8.13
CA THR A 210 -12.58 40.43 8.70
C THR A 210 -12.27 41.43 9.83
N ASP A 211 -13.14 42.43 9.99
CA ASP A 211 -13.06 43.35 11.13
C ASP A 211 -13.47 42.77 12.46
N LEU A 212 -14.10 41.56 12.45
CA LEU A 212 -14.46 40.80 13.67
C LEU A 212 -13.24 40.24 14.43
N LEU A 213 -12.16 39.93 13.73
CA LEU A 213 -10.92 39.39 14.29
C LEU A 213 -9.71 40.12 13.69
N PRO A 214 -9.45 41.38 14.08
CA PRO A 214 -8.46 42.25 13.42
C PRO A 214 -7.00 41.77 13.61
N GLY A 215 -6.76 40.79 14.49
CA GLY A 215 -5.44 40.19 14.68
C GLY A 215 -5.16 38.95 13.83
N ALA A 216 -6.13 38.50 13.03
CA ALA A 216 -6.01 37.32 12.22
C ALA A 216 -6.05 37.67 10.73
N ASP A 217 -5.08 37.15 9.94
CA ASP A 217 -4.99 37.43 8.50
C ASP A 217 -6.18 36.86 7.72
N SER A 218 -6.61 35.64 8.03
CA SER A 218 -7.76 34.99 7.41
C SER A 218 -8.36 33.95 8.39
N PRO A 219 -9.21 34.39 9.32
CA PRO A 219 -9.89 33.47 10.24
C PRO A 219 -10.94 32.65 9.52
N LEU A 220 -11.14 31.39 9.95
CA LEU A 220 -12.28 30.59 9.55
C LEU A 220 -13.42 30.78 10.55
N ILE A 221 -14.54 31.32 10.05
CA ILE A 221 -15.71 31.64 10.86
C ILE A 221 -16.94 30.93 10.29
N TYR A 222 -17.64 30.23 11.16
CA TYR A 222 -18.98 29.72 10.89
C TYR A 222 -20.01 30.65 11.52
N ALA A 223 -21.00 31.07 10.75
CA ALA A 223 -22.04 31.97 11.23
C ALA A 223 -23.43 31.44 10.94
N TYR A 224 -24.33 31.62 11.91
CA TYR A 224 -25.71 31.23 11.80
C TYR A 224 -26.64 32.28 12.41
N ARG A 225 -27.84 32.48 11.82
CA ARG A 225 -28.83 33.35 12.40
C ARG A 225 -29.45 32.78 13.67
N VAL A 226 -29.61 33.56 14.68
CA VAL A 226 -30.31 33.24 15.91
C VAL A 226 -31.77 33.74 15.73
N MET A 227 -32.74 32.83 15.88
CA MET A 227 -34.16 33.14 15.73
C MET A 227 -34.77 33.48 17.07
N SER A 228 -35.85 34.27 17.02
CA SER A 228 -36.74 34.48 18.18
C SER A 228 -37.34 33.14 18.67
N LYS A 229 -37.72 33.05 19.94
CA LYS A 229 -38.31 31.83 20.52
C LYS A 229 -39.53 31.31 19.79
N ASP A 230 -40.29 32.21 19.18
CA ASP A 230 -41.44 31.88 18.34
C ASP A 230 -41.08 31.57 16.90
N ASN A 231 -39.80 31.62 16.54
CA ASN A 231 -39.24 31.41 15.20
C ASN A 231 -39.78 32.41 14.12
N SER A 232 -40.26 33.58 14.55
CA SER A 232 -40.88 34.54 13.64
C SER A 232 -39.89 35.40 12.86
N HIS A 233 -38.77 35.77 13.48
CA HIS A 233 -37.71 36.62 12.87
C HIS A 233 -36.36 36.40 13.50
N PRO A 234 -35.23 36.77 12.81
CA PRO A 234 -33.89 36.66 13.35
C PRO A 234 -33.61 37.80 14.32
N VAL A 235 -33.19 37.46 15.54
CA VAL A 235 -32.82 38.39 16.62
C VAL A 235 -31.27 38.58 16.76
N GLY A 236 -30.48 37.77 16.06
CA GLY A 236 -29.04 37.90 16.10
C GLY A 236 -28.31 36.99 15.09
N VAL A 237 -26.99 37.07 15.10
CA VAL A 237 -26.07 36.17 14.33
C VAL A 237 -25.03 35.64 15.29
N LEU A 238 -24.94 34.31 15.41
CA LEU A 238 -23.90 33.63 16.18
C LEU A 238 -22.72 33.29 15.27
N CYS A 239 -21.50 33.55 15.74
CA CYS A 239 -20.26 33.26 15.01
C CYS A 239 -19.37 32.36 15.86
N LEU A 240 -18.92 31.24 15.31
CA LEU A 240 -17.91 30.35 15.87
C LEU A 240 -16.57 30.55 15.13
N CYS A 241 -15.51 30.89 15.86
CA CYS A 241 -14.19 31.16 15.34
C CYS A 241 -13.29 29.93 15.51
N PHE A 242 -12.98 29.24 14.42
CA PHE A 242 -12.33 27.94 14.40
C PHE A 242 -10.79 28.05 14.43
N ARG A 243 -10.10 27.15 15.13
CA ARG A 243 -8.63 27.05 15.25
C ARG A 243 -8.00 26.37 14.04
N ILE A 244 -8.15 26.91 12.84
CA ILE A 244 -7.75 26.26 11.59
C ILE A 244 -6.26 25.91 11.55
N GLN A 245 -5.37 26.77 12.03
CA GLN A 245 -3.92 26.54 11.98
C GLN A 245 -3.52 25.40 12.94
N ASP A 246 -4.03 25.40 14.17
CA ASP A 246 -3.74 24.37 15.15
C ASP A 246 -4.27 23.00 14.67
N GLU A 247 -5.43 22.99 14.02
CA GLU A 247 -6.04 21.76 13.49
C GLU A 247 -5.25 21.19 12.31
N CYS A 248 -4.84 22.04 11.35
CA CYS A 248 -4.00 21.63 10.24
C CYS A 248 -2.66 21.08 10.75
N GLN A 249 -2.02 21.75 11.71
CA GLN A 249 -0.74 21.30 12.26
C GLN A 249 -0.87 19.92 12.90
N ARG A 250 -1.92 19.67 13.68
CA ARG A 250 -2.17 18.36 14.29
C ARG A 250 -2.40 17.24 13.26
N ILE A 251 -3.11 17.55 12.18
CA ILE A 251 -3.31 16.60 11.07
C ILE A 251 -1.95 16.30 10.41
N PHE A 252 -1.14 17.32 10.16
CA PHE A 252 0.16 17.15 9.49
C PHE A 252 1.14 16.37 10.37
N ASP A 253 1.21 16.64 11.66
CA ASP A 253 2.06 15.94 12.63
C ASP A 253 1.71 14.44 12.72
N GLY A 254 0.44 14.08 12.50
CA GLY A 254 0.00 12.68 12.45
C GLY A 254 0.36 11.94 11.16
N LEU A 255 0.74 12.67 10.09
CA LEU A 255 1.02 12.11 8.77
C LEU A 255 2.51 12.09 8.40
N ILE A 256 3.35 12.83 9.12
CA ILE A 256 4.78 13.00 8.84
C ILE A 256 5.57 12.35 9.98
N ALA A 257 6.44 11.39 9.66
CA ALA A 257 7.36 10.82 10.64
C ALA A 257 8.49 11.82 10.98
N GLU A 258 9.11 11.70 12.16
CA GLU A 258 10.14 12.63 12.64
C GLU A 258 11.33 12.79 11.69
N ASP A 259 11.68 11.73 10.94
CA ASP A 259 12.82 11.71 9.99
C ASP A 259 12.38 11.93 8.53
N ASP A 260 11.11 12.26 8.26
CA ASP A 260 10.60 12.45 6.90
C ASP A 260 10.80 13.90 6.42
N TRP A 261 11.32 14.06 5.21
CA TRP A 261 11.50 15.35 4.55
C TRP A 261 10.22 15.87 3.86
N THR A 262 9.12 15.17 4.01
CA THR A 262 7.84 15.53 3.40
C THR A 262 7.27 16.77 4.06
N VAL A 263 6.87 17.76 3.26
CA VAL A 263 6.12 18.93 3.72
C VAL A 263 4.70 18.84 3.19
N ILE A 264 3.72 18.99 4.07
CA ILE A 264 2.30 19.04 3.73
C ILE A 264 1.82 20.50 3.81
N THR A 265 1.12 20.96 2.78
CA THR A 265 0.50 22.26 2.73
C THR A 265 -0.97 22.15 2.37
N LEU A 266 -1.77 23.06 2.90
CA LEU A 266 -3.15 23.30 2.48
C LEU A 266 -3.18 24.51 1.57
N LEU A 267 -3.80 24.37 0.40
CA LEU A 267 -3.86 25.44 -0.60
C LEU A 267 -5.32 25.85 -0.86
N ASP A 268 -5.54 27.11 -1.18
CA ASP A 268 -6.78 27.51 -1.83
C ASP A 268 -6.76 27.17 -3.33
N SER A 269 -7.86 27.37 -4.02
CA SER A 269 -8.01 27.12 -5.46
C SER A 269 -7.06 27.93 -6.34
N SER A 270 -6.49 29.03 -5.82
CA SER A 270 -5.51 29.91 -6.51
C SER A 270 -4.05 29.51 -6.24
N GLY A 271 -3.82 28.52 -5.35
CA GLY A 271 -2.51 28.08 -4.91
C GLY A 271 -1.93 28.89 -3.75
N LEU A 272 -2.73 29.68 -3.05
CA LEU A 272 -2.33 30.38 -1.82
C LEU A 272 -2.18 29.38 -0.69
N ILE A 273 -1.06 29.36 0.01
CA ILE A 273 -0.82 28.53 1.18
C ILE A 273 -1.66 29.01 2.36
N ILE A 274 -2.59 28.17 2.81
CA ILE A 274 -3.47 28.42 3.95
C ILE A 274 -2.83 27.92 5.24
N ALA A 275 -2.23 26.72 5.18
CA ALA A 275 -1.50 26.10 6.29
C ALA A 275 -0.31 25.30 5.75
N SER A 276 0.72 25.13 6.58
CA SER A 276 1.95 24.43 6.22
C SER A 276 2.49 23.66 7.42
N SER A 277 2.95 22.41 7.21
CA SER A 277 3.66 21.64 8.24
C SER A 277 5.05 22.23 8.55
N ASP A 278 5.63 22.97 7.59
CA ASP A 278 6.87 23.71 7.76
C ASP A 278 6.70 25.16 7.26
N PRO A 279 6.19 26.08 8.10
CA PRO A 279 6.00 27.49 7.71
C PRO A 279 7.30 28.24 7.44
N TYR A 280 8.45 27.73 7.88
CA TYR A 280 9.76 28.34 7.59
C TYR A 280 10.18 28.07 6.15
N GLN A 281 9.90 26.88 5.65
CA GLN A 281 10.20 26.48 4.28
C GLN A 281 9.11 26.94 3.31
N PHE A 282 7.84 26.80 3.69
CA PHE A 282 6.67 27.21 2.91
C PHE A 282 5.77 28.14 3.73
N PRO A 283 6.03 29.46 3.70
CA PRO A 283 5.30 30.42 4.50
C PRO A 283 3.82 30.53 4.11
N ILE A 284 2.95 30.67 5.10
CA ILE A 284 1.53 30.93 4.92
C ILE A 284 1.35 32.25 4.16
N GLY A 285 0.37 32.31 3.27
CA GLY A 285 0.08 33.49 2.45
C GLY A 285 0.95 33.62 1.18
N VAL A 286 1.92 32.72 0.97
CA VAL A 286 2.68 32.64 -0.29
C VAL A 286 1.93 31.80 -1.30
N ARG A 287 2.09 32.10 -2.59
CA ARG A 287 1.49 31.31 -3.68
C ARG A 287 2.47 30.31 -4.24
N ILE A 288 2.00 29.07 -4.39
CA ILE A 288 2.70 28.00 -5.10
C ILE A 288 1.77 27.44 -6.20
N GLU A 289 2.35 26.88 -7.24
CA GLU A 289 1.58 26.28 -8.32
C GLU A 289 1.06 24.90 -7.88
N PRO A 290 -0.28 24.64 -7.88
CA PRO A 290 -0.79 23.32 -7.59
C PRO A 290 -0.39 22.35 -8.69
N ALA A 291 0.04 21.15 -8.34
CA ALA A 291 0.28 20.07 -9.29
C ALA A 291 -1.08 19.60 -9.85
N ARG A 292 -1.37 19.93 -11.11
CA ARG A 292 -2.72 19.81 -11.71
C ARG A 292 -3.09 18.43 -12.26
N ASP A 293 -2.11 17.52 -12.37
CA ASP A 293 -2.34 16.15 -12.85
C ASP A 293 -2.45 15.18 -11.68
N ASP A 294 -3.06 14.02 -11.91
CA ASP A 294 -3.12 12.91 -10.95
C ASP A 294 -1.74 12.31 -10.62
N GLU A 295 -0.70 12.69 -11.39
CA GLU A 295 0.69 12.31 -11.18
C GLU A 295 1.45 13.41 -10.43
N CYS A 296 2.56 13.02 -9.77
CA CYS A 296 3.47 13.98 -9.15
C CYS A 296 4.17 14.84 -10.19
N GLN A 297 4.41 16.10 -9.85
CA GLN A 297 5.11 17.07 -10.68
C GLN A 297 6.33 17.61 -9.97
N ILE A 298 7.32 18.08 -10.77
CA ILE A 298 8.48 18.79 -10.22
C ILE A 298 8.07 20.24 -10.00
N LEU A 299 8.04 20.66 -8.75
CA LEU A 299 7.79 22.03 -8.30
C LEU A 299 9.12 22.71 -7.99
N ARG A 300 9.27 23.99 -8.38
CA ARG A 300 10.40 24.83 -7.97
C ARG A 300 9.92 25.89 -6.99
N PHE A 301 10.53 25.89 -5.80
CA PHE A 301 10.24 26.89 -4.79
C PHE A 301 11.53 27.31 -4.07
N ALA A 302 11.73 28.60 -3.87
CA ALA A 302 12.90 29.17 -3.19
C ALA A 302 14.26 28.61 -3.66
N GLY A 303 14.38 28.32 -4.98
CA GLY A 303 15.60 27.80 -5.58
C GLY A 303 15.83 26.29 -5.43
N ARG A 304 14.91 25.57 -4.77
CA ARG A 304 14.91 24.09 -4.64
C ARG A 304 13.88 23.44 -5.56
N GLU A 305 14.14 22.20 -5.94
CA GLU A 305 13.22 21.35 -6.69
C GLU A 305 12.60 20.29 -5.75
N TYR A 306 11.28 20.15 -5.84
CA TYR A 306 10.49 19.22 -5.05
C TYR A 306 9.70 18.31 -5.96
N LEU A 307 9.50 17.06 -5.55
CA LEU A 307 8.45 16.21 -6.09
C LEU A 307 7.17 16.53 -5.32
N ALA A 308 6.10 16.92 -5.99
CA ALA A 308 4.86 17.38 -5.35
C ALA A 308 3.64 16.68 -5.91
N ALA A 309 2.71 16.31 -5.03
CA ALA A 309 1.38 15.81 -5.35
C ALA A 309 0.32 16.74 -4.76
N THR A 310 -0.68 17.13 -5.55
CA THR A 310 -1.83 17.93 -5.08
C THR A 310 -3.10 17.14 -5.31
N ARG A 311 -3.96 17.09 -4.28
CA ARG A 311 -5.24 16.36 -4.35
C ARG A 311 -6.39 17.25 -3.85
N PRO A 312 -7.53 17.26 -4.54
CA PRO A 312 -8.78 17.78 -3.99
C PRO A 312 -9.34 16.78 -2.98
N THR A 313 -10.21 17.26 -2.09
CA THR A 313 -11.01 16.38 -1.25
C THR A 313 -12.01 15.59 -2.05
N GLN A 314 -12.37 14.41 -1.57
CA GLN A 314 -13.51 13.62 -2.07
C GLN A 314 -14.85 14.12 -1.50
N GLY A 315 -14.79 14.97 -0.48
CA GLY A 315 -15.95 15.41 0.27
C GLY A 315 -16.43 14.40 1.29
N TYR A 316 -17.32 14.86 2.17
CA TYR A 316 -17.97 14.03 3.17
C TYR A 316 -19.45 14.38 3.25
N GLN A 317 -20.34 13.42 3.07
CA GLN A 317 -21.82 13.60 3.06
C GLN A 317 -22.29 14.77 2.18
N GLY A 318 -21.62 15.00 1.04
CA GLY A 318 -21.93 16.07 0.09
C GLY A 318 -21.28 17.43 0.42
N TYR A 319 -20.58 17.54 1.53
CA TYR A 319 -19.78 18.71 1.88
C TYR A 319 -18.36 18.59 1.33
N THR A 320 -17.87 19.62 0.66
CA THR A 320 -16.53 19.66 0.05
C THR A 320 -15.63 20.73 0.63
N GLY A 321 -16.04 21.34 1.74
CA GLY A 321 -15.34 22.47 2.33
C GLY A 321 -15.29 23.72 1.44
N PRO A 322 -14.40 24.67 1.74
CA PRO A 322 -14.22 25.90 0.95
C PRO A 322 -13.52 25.70 -0.40
N GLY A 323 -13.37 24.45 -0.87
CA GLY A 323 -12.72 24.13 -2.15
C GLY A 323 -11.20 24.12 -2.06
N TRP A 324 -10.66 23.76 -0.89
CA TRP A 324 -9.23 23.69 -0.63
C TRP A 324 -8.60 22.40 -1.18
N LEU A 325 -7.28 22.43 -1.35
CA LEU A 325 -6.47 21.35 -1.90
C LEU A 325 -5.41 20.95 -0.88
N GLY A 326 -5.25 19.65 -0.67
CA GLY A 326 -4.07 19.14 0.03
C GLY A 326 -2.90 19.02 -0.94
N GLN A 327 -1.71 19.45 -0.55
CA GLN A 327 -0.47 19.23 -1.30
C GLN A 327 0.58 18.65 -0.38
N ALA A 328 1.22 17.55 -0.81
CA ALA A 328 2.39 16.99 -0.16
C ALA A 328 3.58 17.04 -1.13
N MET A 329 4.75 17.40 -0.62
CA MET A 329 5.95 17.55 -1.42
C MET A 329 7.20 17.14 -0.64
N ALA A 330 8.17 16.55 -1.34
CA ALA A 330 9.48 16.22 -0.80
C ALA A 330 10.60 16.79 -1.68
N PRO A 331 11.72 17.30 -1.10
CA PRO A 331 12.87 17.73 -1.88
C PRO A 331 13.37 16.58 -2.76
N LEU A 332 13.73 16.84 -4.03
CA LEU A 332 14.12 15.76 -4.97
C LEU A 332 15.29 14.91 -4.46
N ASN A 333 16.18 15.48 -3.64
CA ASN A 333 17.31 14.74 -3.06
C ASN A 333 16.87 13.63 -2.10
N HIS A 334 15.69 13.77 -1.49
CA HIS A 334 15.13 12.88 -0.46
C HIS A 334 13.84 12.18 -0.88
N ALA A 335 13.22 12.61 -1.99
CA ALA A 335 11.95 12.09 -2.47
C ALA A 335 11.94 10.59 -2.81
N PHE A 336 13.13 9.99 -3.01
CA PHE A 336 13.33 8.60 -3.38
C PHE A 336 14.14 7.84 -2.33
N GLU A 337 14.38 8.41 -1.16
CA GLU A 337 15.01 7.71 -0.04
C GLU A 337 14.04 6.69 0.56
N MET A 338 14.56 5.56 0.97
CA MET A 338 13.74 4.50 1.56
C MET A 338 13.51 4.81 3.04
N SER A 339 12.40 5.42 3.38
CA SER A 339 11.89 5.36 4.75
C SER A 339 11.43 3.93 5.03
N GLY A 340 11.97 3.28 6.07
CA GLY A 340 11.56 1.92 6.47
C GLY A 340 12.39 0.76 5.88
N ALA A 341 13.66 0.95 5.56
CA ALA A 341 14.56 -0.12 5.08
C ALA A 341 14.65 -1.36 6.02
N HIS A 342 14.24 -1.23 7.28
CA HIS A 342 14.25 -2.33 8.26
C HIS A 342 13.06 -3.30 8.13
N GLU A 343 11.98 -2.93 7.44
CA GLU A 343 10.81 -3.83 7.27
C GLU A 343 10.99 -4.86 6.13
N LEU A 344 11.96 -4.64 5.23
CA LEU A 344 12.15 -5.49 4.05
C LEU A 344 12.87 -6.82 4.32
N ASP A 345 13.57 -6.92 5.44
CA ASP A 345 14.23 -8.18 5.86
C ASP A 345 13.23 -9.25 6.37
N ILE A 346 11.94 -8.86 6.51
CA ILE A 346 10.89 -9.71 7.08
C ILE A 346 10.21 -10.60 6.03
N VAL A 347 10.33 -10.29 4.73
CA VAL A 347 9.68 -11.09 3.67
C VAL A 347 10.57 -12.29 3.33
N PRO A 348 10.20 -13.54 3.68
CA PRO A 348 10.95 -14.72 3.31
C PRO A 348 11.08 -14.84 1.78
N ASP A 349 12.24 -15.28 1.29
CA ASP A 349 12.48 -15.43 -0.16
C ASP A 349 11.50 -16.42 -0.82
N ASP A 350 11.00 -17.40 -0.07
CA ASP A 350 9.98 -18.35 -0.55
C ASP A 350 8.64 -17.66 -0.86
N TRP A 351 8.27 -16.63 -0.07
CA TRP A 351 7.06 -15.84 -0.30
C TRP A 351 7.20 -14.90 -1.50
N LEU A 352 8.43 -14.40 -1.70
CA LEU A 352 8.73 -13.54 -2.86
C LEU A 352 8.42 -14.28 -4.17
N ASN A 353 8.84 -15.53 -4.29
CA ASN A 353 8.61 -16.35 -5.48
C ASN A 353 7.12 -16.60 -5.74
N CYS A 354 6.32 -16.82 -4.68
CA CYS A 354 4.87 -17.00 -4.80
C CYS A 354 4.14 -15.74 -5.27
N VAL A 355 4.56 -14.58 -4.78
CA VAL A 355 3.99 -13.28 -5.17
C VAL A 355 4.40 -12.88 -6.58
N LEU A 356 5.59 -13.33 -7.05
CA LEU A 356 6.11 -13.05 -8.38
C LEU A 356 5.28 -13.64 -9.53
N GLU A 357 4.68 -14.80 -9.30
CA GLU A 357 3.86 -15.48 -10.31
C GLU A 357 2.47 -14.81 -10.46
N THR A 358 2.12 -13.86 -9.60
CA THR A 358 0.82 -13.21 -9.64
C THR A 358 0.78 -12.05 -10.64
N ALA A 359 -0.16 -12.14 -11.56
CA ALA A 359 -0.28 -11.25 -12.71
C ALA A 359 -0.58 -9.77 -12.40
N ASN A 360 -1.00 -9.44 -11.17
CA ASN A 360 -1.62 -8.15 -10.88
C ASN A 360 -0.65 -7.07 -10.37
N LEU A 361 0.47 -7.45 -9.75
CA LEU A 361 1.41 -6.51 -9.15
C LEU A 361 2.54 -6.08 -10.11
N PHE A 362 2.97 -6.97 -10.99
CA PHE A 362 4.15 -6.76 -11.84
C PHE A 362 3.82 -6.83 -13.33
N SER A 363 4.43 -5.93 -14.12
CA SER A 363 4.30 -5.98 -15.59
C SER A 363 4.93 -7.26 -16.15
N GLN A 364 4.42 -7.73 -17.29
CA GLN A 364 4.99 -8.89 -17.99
C GLN A 364 6.48 -8.68 -18.32
N GLU A 365 6.85 -7.46 -18.72
CA GLU A 365 8.23 -7.10 -19.04
C GLU A 365 9.16 -7.30 -17.85
N LEU A 366 8.69 -6.98 -16.63
CA LEU A 366 9.47 -7.16 -15.40
C LEU A 366 9.66 -8.65 -15.07
N ARG A 367 8.64 -9.45 -15.21
CA ARG A 367 8.69 -10.90 -14.97
C ARG A 367 9.59 -11.64 -15.96
N ASP A 368 9.73 -11.13 -17.18
CA ASP A 368 10.58 -11.70 -18.21
C ASP A 368 12.08 -11.44 -17.98
N ILE A 369 12.46 -10.46 -17.14
CA ILE A 369 13.87 -10.08 -16.92
C ILE A 369 14.72 -11.25 -16.41
N PRO A 370 14.37 -11.95 -15.34
CA PRO A 370 15.16 -13.09 -14.83
C PRO A 370 15.30 -14.21 -15.88
N VAL A 371 14.22 -14.49 -16.63
CA VAL A 371 14.20 -15.52 -17.68
C VAL A 371 15.17 -15.15 -18.82
N LYS A 372 15.15 -13.90 -19.25
CA LYS A 372 16.07 -13.40 -20.28
C LYS A 372 17.52 -13.35 -19.80
N ALA A 373 17.75 -12.97 -18.53
CA ALA A 373 19.07 -12.99 -17.94
C ALA A 373 19.65 -14.43 -17.87
N ALA A 374 18.82 -15.40 -17.49
CA ALA A 374 19.20 -16.81 -17.53
C ALA A 374 19.49 -17.30 -18.95
N SER A 375 18.74 -16.86 -19.95
CA SER A 375 19.02 -17.17 -21.37
C SER A 375 20.38 -16.63 -21.80
N ILE A 376 20.72 -15.38 -21.48
CA ILE A 376 22.04 -14.80 -21.76
C ILE A 376 23.15 -15.62 -21.10
N GLN A 377 22.96 -16.03 -19.84
CA GLN A 377 23.94 -16.90 -19.17
C GLN A 377 24.11 -18.25 -19.88
N GLN A 378 23.01 -18.89 -20.30
CA GLN A 378 23.07 -20.15 -21.03
C GLN A 378 23.82 -20.00 -22.37
N GLU A 379 23.59 -18.89 -23.10
CA GLU A 379 24.29 -18.60 -24.34
C GLU A 379 25.80 -18.41 -24.12
N LEU A 380 26.18 -17.68 -23.06
CA LEU A 380 27.59 -17.53 -22.70
C LEU A 380 28.22 -18.88 -22.30
N ASN A 381 27.52 -19.67 -21.51
CA ASN A 381 27.99 -21.02 -21.12
C ASN A 381 28.18 -21.90 -22.36
N ARG A 382 27.26 -21.85 -23.32
CA ARG A 382 27.37 -22.57 -24.60
C ARG A 382 28.57 -22.08 -25.42
N ALA A 383 28.78 -20.76 -25.49
CA ALA A 383 29.94 -20.20 -26.19
C ALA A 383 31.26 -20.63 -25.55
N VAL A 384 31.34 -20.64 -24.22
CA VAL A 384 32.49 -21.15 -23.46
C VAL A 384 32.70 -22.65 -23.74
N TRP A 385 31.63 -23.42 -23.69
CA TRP A 385 31.65 -24.85 -23.93
C TRP A 385 32.13 -25.18 -25.35
N ASN A 386 31.58 -24.52 -26.38
CA ASN A 386 32.02 -24.69 -27.77
C ASN A 386 33.48 -24.24 -27.96
N GLY A 387 33.89 -23.14 -27.35
CA GLY A 387 35.28 -22.67 -27.39
C GLY A 387 36.28 -23.67 -26.79
N ASN A 388 35.91 -24.30 -25.66
CA ASN A 388 36.76 -25.33 -25.03
C ASN A 388 36.80 -26.62 -25.86
N ILE A 389 35.70 -27.04 -26.53
CA ILE A 389 35.72 -28.15 -27.48
C ILE A 389 36.66 -27.85 -28.68
N TRP A 390 36.60 -26.61 -29.19
CA TRP A 390 37.50 -26.19 -30.29
C TRP A 390 38.98 -26.20 -29.84
N LEU A 391 39.28 -25.77 -28.62
CA LEU A 391 40.66 -25.81 -28.06
C LEU A 391 41.19 -27.21 -27.79
N ALA A 392 40.32 -28.18 -27.51
CA ALA A 392 40.70 -29.59 -27.34
C ALA A 392 40.97 -30.31 -28.67
N SER A 393 40.58 -29.74 -29.81
CA SER A 393 40.89 -30.24 -31.13
C SER A 393 42.35 -29.81 -31.51
N ASP A 394 43.20 -30.71 -31.98
CA ASP A 394 44.66 -30.53 -32.23
C ASP A 394 45.08 -29.39 -33.16
N ASN A 395 44.24 -28.46 -33.53
CA ASN A 395 44.44 -27.39 -34.51
C ASN A 395 44.84 -26.03 -33.93
N VAL A 396 45.15 -25.93 -32.63
CA VAL A 396 45.36 -24.63 -31.98
C VAL A 396 46.84 -24.32 -31.80
N GLY A 397 47.30 -23.27 -32.45
CA GLY A 397 48.67 -22.74 -32.34
C GLY A 397 49.00 -22.09 -30.97
N GLN A 398 50.07 -21.29 -30.90
CA GLN A 398 50.70 -20.70 -29.70
C GLN A 398 49.76 -19.89 -28.75
N ASN A 399 48.47 -19.68 -29.07
CA ASN A 399 47.55 -18.86 -28.28
C ASN A 399 46.56 -19.63 -27.42
N ALA A 400 46.66 -20.97 -27.27
CA ALA A 400 45.74 -21.80 -26.51
C ALA A 400 45.58 -21.39 -25.02
N ALA A 401 46.67 -21.00 -24.37
CA ALA A 401 46.62 -20.56 -22.97
C ALA A 401 45.83 -19.26 -22.77
N PHE A 402 45.96 -18.32 -23.69
CA PHE A 402 45.23 -17.07 -23.66
C PHE A 402 43.72 -17.27 -23.96
N ALA A 403 43.40 -18.13 -24.94
CA ALA A 403 42.04 -18.48 -25.25
C ALA A 403 41.29 -19.15 -24.06
N LYS A 404 41.99 -20.03 -23.31
CA LYS A 404 41.44 -20.62 -22.06
C LYS A 404 41.12 -19.54 -21.00
N VAL A 405 41.99 -18.52 -20.83
CA VAL A 405 41.72 -17.40 -19.92
C VAL A 405 40.50 -16.58 -20.38
N LEU A 406 40.41 -16.31 -21.68
CA LEU A 406 39.29 -15.58 -22.25
C LEU A 406 37.94 -16.31 -22.06
N LEU A 407 37.91 -17.61 -22.35
CA LEU A 407 36.69 -18.42 -22.15
C LEU A 407 36.27 -18.48 -20.69
N ARG A 408 37.23 -18.56 -19.75
CA ARG A 408 36.95 -18.50 -18.33
C ARG A 408 36.34 -17.14 -17.92
N GLU A 409 36.84 -16.04 -18.48
CA GLU A 409 36.29 -14.70 -18.21
C GLU A 409 34.87 -14.53 -18.81
N ILE A 410 34.63 -15.12 -19.97
CA ILE A 410 33.26 -15.17 -20.56
C ILE A 410 32.30 -15.91 -19.62
N GLY A 411 32.67 -17.09 -19.12
CA GLY A 411 31.86 -17.87 -18.18
C GLY A 411 31.59 -17.11 -16.88
N SER A 412 32.63 -16.50 -16.27
CA SER A 412 32.45 -15.72 -15.06
C SER A 412 31.55 -14.50 -15.25
N THR A 413 31.61 -13.88 -16.44
CA THR A 413 30.75 -12.76 -16.80
C THR A 413 29.29 -13.18 -16.89
N GLY A 414 29.00 -14.38 -17.40
CA GLY A 414 27.65 -14.93 -17.44
C GLY A 414 27.04 -15.09 -16.06
N VAL A 415 27.81 -15.66 -15.13
CA VAL A 415 27.36 -15.81 -13.72
C VAL A 415 27.13 -14.45 -13.07
N ARG A 416 28.06 -13.50 -13.23
CA ARG A 416 27.91 -12.13 -12.68
C ARG A 416 26.68 -11.43 -13.27
N THR A 417 26.45 -11.58 -14.58
CA THR A 417 25.27 -11.03 -15.26
C THR A 417 23.99 -11.54 -14.60
N ARG A 418 23.83 -12.86 -14.50
CA ARG A 418 22.66 -13.46 -13.85
C ARG A 418 22.47 -12.96 -12.42
N ASN A 419 23.52 -12.94 -11.61
CA ASN A 419 23.44 -12.55 -10.21
C ASN A 419 23.01 -11.10 -10.06
N VAL A 420 23.57 -10.16 -10.84
CA VAL A 420 23.18 -8.74 -10.79
C VAL A 420 21.73 -8.56 -11.22
N PHE A 421 21.27 -9.19 -12.30
CA PHE A 421 19.87 -9.09 -12.70
C PHE A 421 18.92 -9.71 -11.67
N SER A 422 19.27 -10.85 -11.08
CA SER A 422 18.48 -11.51 -10.03
C SER A 422 18.37 -10.63 -8.79
N GLU A 423 19.52 -10.09 -8.31
CA GLU A 423 19.56 -9.21 -7.14
C GLU A 423 18.77 -7.91 -7.36
N SER A 424 19.02 -7.21 -8.48
CA SER A 424 18.30 -5.98 -8.80
C SER A 424 16.80 -6.21 -8.96
N THR A 425 16.40 -7.33 -9.56
CA THR A 425 14.99 -7.69 -9.72
C THR A 425 14.36 -8.02 -8.36
N THR A 426 15.04 -8.76 -7.50
CA THR A 426 14.60 -9.08 -6.14
C THR A 426 14.42 -7.80 -5.31
N ASN A 427 15.36 -6.87 -5.37
CA ASN A 427 15.28 -5.59 -4.68
C ASN A 427 14.08 -4.76 -5.18
N LEU A 428 13.83 -4.79 -6.48
CA LEU A 428 12.65 -4.14 -7.07
C LEU A 428 11.35 -4.73 -6.54
N TYR A 429 11.24 -6.05 -6.48
CA TYR A 429 10.06 -6.72 -5.94
C TYR A 429 9.84 -6.37 -4.46
N LYS A 430 10.89 -6.39 -3.65
CA LYS A 430 10.84 -5.94 -2.25
C LYS A 430 10.35 -4.49 -2.17
N THR A 431 10.82 -3.62 -3.03
CA THR A 431 10.38 -2.21 -3.08
C THR A 431 8.88 -2.07 -3.39
N VAL A 432 8.36 -2.84 -4.33
CA VAL A 432 6.92 -2.81 -4.67
C VAL A 432 6.08 -3.34 -3.51
N LEU A 433 6.47 -4.47 -2.92
CA LEU A 433 5.77 -5.06 -1.78
C LEU A 433 5.77 -4.14 -0.56
N SER A 434 6.91 -3.52 -0.24
CA SER A 434 6.98 -2.55 0.86
C SER A 434 6.08 -1.34 0.63
N SER A 435 5.92 -0.91 -0.63
CA SER A 435 4.99 0.17 -0.97
C SER A 435 3.53 -0.22 -0.70
N VAL A 436 3.14 -1.45 -1.04
CA VAL A 436 1.77 -1.93 -0.77
C VAL A 436 1.54 -2.09 0.73
N LEU A 437 2.51 -2.64 1.47
CA LEU A 437 2.43 -2.77 2.93
C LEU A 437 2.33 -1.42 3.62
N PHE A 438 3.14 -0.45 3.20
CA PHE A 438 3.09 0.92 3.71
C PHE A 438 1.72 1.57 3.45
N ASP A 439 1.17 1.41 2.25
CA ASP A 439 -0.17 1.92 1.92
C ASP A 439 -1.23 1.29 2.83
N CYS A 440 -1.22 -0.03 3.02
CA CYS A 440 -2.14 -0.71 3.93
C CYS A 440 -2.04 -0.19 5.37
N GLY A 441 -0.81 0.03 5.88
CA GLY A 441 -0.58 0.61 7.21
C GLY A 441 -1.11 2.04 7.33
N THR A 442 -0.85 2.88 6.33
CA THR A 442 -1.33 4.27 6.28
C THR A 442 -2.86 4.33 6.23
N GLN A 443 -3.50 3.46 5.43
CA GLN A 443 -4.96 3.39 5.37
C GLN A 443 -5.56 2.86 6.69
N ALA A 444 -4.89 1.94 7.37
CA ALA A 444 -5.32 1.48 8.69
C ALA A 444 -5.25 2.61 9.74
N ALA A 445 -4.17 3.40 9.71
CA ALA A 445 -4.03 4.57 10.58
C ALA A 445 -5.10 5.63 10.29
N LEU A 446 -5.41 5.88 9.01
CA LEU A 446 -6.51 6.76 8.60
C LEU A 446 -7.85 6.27 9.14
N ALA A 447 -8.16 4.98 9.01
CA ALA A 447 -9.41 4.41 9.49
C ALA A 447 -9.57 4.62 11.02
N ILE A 448 -8.50 4.40 11.78
CA ILE A 448 -8.47 4.62 13.24
C ILE A 448 -8.62 6.11 13.57
N ASP A 449 -7.91 7.02 12.91
CA ASP A 449 -8.03 8.46 13.18
C ASP A 449 -9.46 8.95 12.93
N ILE A 450 -10.09 8.53 11.84
CA ILE A 450 -11.50 8.84 11.55
C ILE A 450 -12.42 8.32 12.66
N MET A 451 -12.22 7.07 13.08
CA MET A 451 -13.05 6.45 14.11
C MET A 451 -12.87 7.13 15.48
N ASP A 452 -11.63 7.32 15.92
CA ASP A 452 -11.32 7.91 17.22
C ASP A 452 -11.88 9.33 17.34
N ARG A 453 -11.75 10.14 16.30
CA ARG A 453 -12.35 11.49 16.24
C ARG A 453 -13.87 11.43 16.29
N ASN A 454 -14.48 10.56 15.50
CA ASN A 454 -15.92 10.45 15.44
C ASN A 454 -16.50 10.03 16.80
N LEU A 455 -15.91 9.03 17.47
CA LEU A 455 -16.36 8.58 18.79
C LEU A 455 -16.13 9.63 19.88
N TYR A 456 -15.07 10.42 19.79
CA TYR A 456 -14.82 11.54 20.71
C TYR A 456 -15.89 12.61 20.60
N GLU A 457 -16.34 12.96 19.40
CA GLU A 457 -17.43 13.93 19.20
C GLU A 457 -18.72 13.44 19.87
N ARG A 458 -19.00 12.13 19.85
CA ARG A 458 -20.18 11.57 20.58
C ARG A 458 -20.09 11.82 22.08
N ALA A 459 -18.89 11.79 22.64
CA ALA A 459 -18.68 12.12 24.05
C ALA A 459 -18.93 13.62 24.31
N ASN A 460 -18.56 14.51 23.40
CA ASN A 460 -18.84 15.94 23.50
C ASN A 460 -20.34 16.22 23.41
N ASP A 461 -21.00 15.61 22.44
CA ASP A 461 -22.44 15.80 22.19
C ASP A 461 -23.27 15.41 23.42
N CYS A 462 -23.07 14.22 24.00
CA CYS A 462 -23.83 13.81 25.18
C CYS A 462 -23.59 14.73 26.38
N ARG A 463 -22.35 15.22 26.59
CA ARG A 463 -22.01 16.16 27.67
C ARG A 463 -22.68 17.52 27.47
N TRP A 464 -22.73 18.01 26.24
CA TRP A 464 -23.33 19.29 25.91
C TRP A 464 -24.86 19.23 26.04
N TRP A 465 -25.49 18.20 25.46
CA TRP A 465 -26.95 18.07 25.52
C TRP A 465 -27.48 17.84 26.92
N ALA A 466 -26.68 17.25 27.82
CA ALA A 466 -27.02 17.11 29.21
C ALA A 466 -27.20 18.47 29.94
N LEU A 467 -26.70 19.58 29.36
CA LEU A 467 -26.84 20.93 29.90
C LEU A 467 -28.12 21.62 29.45
N THR A 468 -28.91 21.01 28.56
CA THR A 468 -30.17 21.60 28.10
C THR A 468 -31.08 21.89 29.26
N ARG A 469 -31.37 23.17 29.50
CA ARG A 469 -32.13 23.65 30.64
C ARG A 469 -33.52 23.00 30.74
N SER A 470 -34.21 22.87 29.64
CA SER A 470 -35.52 22.21 29.59
C SER A 470 -35.45 20.76 30.10
N PHE A 471 -34.33 20.03 29.89
CA PHE A 471 -34.19 18.68 30.44
C PHE A 471 -34.08 18.71 31.95
N SER A 472 -33.28 19.63 32.51
CA SER A 472 -33.10 19.72 33.95
C SER A 472 -34.39 20.18 34.67
N ASP A 473 -35.12 21.14 34.09
CA ASP A 473 -36.31 21.68 34.69
C ASP A 473 -37.47 20.66 34.65
N GLU A 474 -37.63 19.94 33.56
CA GLU A 474 -38.71 18.96 33.41
C GLU A 474 -38.43 17.64 34.17
N LEU A 475 -37.14 17.22 34.24
CA LEU A 475 -36.75 16.00 34.98
C LEU A 475 -36.86 16.12 36.51
N LYS A 476 -36.91 17.34 37.06
CA LYS A 476 -37.15 17.58 38.49
C LYS A 476 -38.54 17.10 38.92
N HIS A 477 -39.53 17.28 38.07
CA HIS A 477 -40.92 17.03 38.32
C HIS A 477 -41.53 16.15 37.21
N VAL A 478 -40.91 14.95 37.00
CA VAL A 478 -41.39 14.03 35.95
C VAL A 478 -42.74 13.50 36.31
N ASP A 479 -43.75 13.83 35.49
CA ASP A 479 -45.04 13.16 35.49
C ASP A 479 -45.19 12.37 34.17
N LEU A 480 -45.00 11.05 34.24
CA LEU A 480 -45.15 10.18 33.07
C LEU A 480 -46.54 10.11 32.52
N THR A 481 -47.55 10.66 33.23
CA THR A 481 -48.95 10.77 32.72
C THR A 481 -49.19 12.06 31.94
N ASP A 482 -48.33 13.07 32.14
CA ASP A 482 -48.35 14.32 31.38
C ASP A 482 -47.87 14.13 29.93
N GLN A 483 -48.81 14.09 29.01
CA GLN A 483 -48.55 13.95 27.57
C GLN A 483 -47.89 15.19 26.97
N ASP A 484 -48.17 16.37 27.47
CA ASP A 484 -47.60 17.62 26.96
C ASP A 484 -46.14 17.76 27.38
N GLN A 485 -45.77 17.39 28.62
CA GLN A 485 -44.39 17.32 29.11
C GLN A 485 -43.57 16.38 28.24
N ARG A 486 -44.06 15.16 28.03
CA ARG A 486 -43.37 14.16 27.17
C ARG A 486 -43.21 14.62 25.76
N LYS A 487 -44.27 15.27 25.19
CA LYS A 487 -44.20 15.78 23.83
C LYS A 487 -43.13 16.85 23.68
N ARG A 488 -43.07 17.84 24.56
CA ARG A 488 -42.01 18.87 24.58
C ARG A 488 -40.61 18.26 24.60
N LEU A 489 -40.35 17.32 25.50
CA LEU A 489 -39.03 16.64 25.61
C LEU A 489 -38.73 15.82 24.36
N THR A 490 -39.70 15.08 23.81
CA THR A 490 -39.54 14.32 22.57
C THR A 490 -39.27 15.22 21.39
N ASP A 491 -39.93 16.37 21.27
CA ASP A 491 -39.73 17.32 20.17
C ASP A 491 -38.32 17.95 20.23
N ILE A 492 -37.80 18.25 21.43
CA ILE A 492 -36.40 18.69 21.59
C ILE A 492 -35.43 17.60 21.14
N LEU A 493 -35.58 16.37 21.63
CA LEU A 493 -34.70 15.25 21.25
C LEU A 493 -34.80 14.98 19.74
N ARG A 494 -35.97 15.07 19.14
CA ARG A 494 -36.15 14.87 17.70
C ARG A 494 -35.49 15.98 16.89
N THR A 495 -35.59 17.24 17.34
CA THR A 495 -34.90 18.36 16.72
C THR A 495 -33.39 18.15 16.71
N ILE A 496 -32.81 17.80 17.88
CA ILE A 496 -31.40 17.47 17.99
C ILE A 496 -31.04 16.34 17.03
N ASN A 497 -31.78 15.22 17.08
CA ASN A 497 -31.47 14.05 16.23
C ASN A 497 -31.59 14.34 14.71
N SER A 498 -32.43 15.30 14.32
CA SER A 498 -32.56 15.70 12.91
C SER A 498 -31.36 16.47 12.35
N LEU A 499 -30.56 17.08 13.22
CA LEU A 499 -29.35 17.83 12.85
C LEU A 499 -28.13 16.90 12.68
N TYR A 500 -28.18 15.70 13.25
CA TYR A 500 -27.07 14.75 13.27
C TYR A 500 -27.48 13.40 12.69
N THR A 501 -26.81 12.97 11.61
CA THR A 501 -27.13 11.73 10.88
C THR A 501 -26.52 10.47 11.48
N VAL A 502 -25.78 10.59 12.58
CA VAL A 502 -24.96 9.54 13.17
C VAL A 502 -25.62 8.83 14.37
N TYR A 503 -26.85 9.20 14.71
CA TYR A 503 -27.59 8.64 15.85
C TYR A 503 -28.85 7.92 15.44
N SER A 504 -28.99 6.68 15.91
CA SER A 504 -30.23 5.92 15.74
C SER A 504 -31.33 6.40 16.67
N ASN A 505 -30.96 6.82 17.89
CA ASN A 505 -31.90 7.28 18.90
C ASN A 505 -31.21 8.11 19.99
N LEU A 506 -31.90 9.10 20.54
CA LEU A 506 -31.56 9.82 21.76
C LEU A 506 -32.56 9.47 22.84
N ILE A 507 -32.09 9.24 24.07
CA ILE A 507 -32.90 8.77 25.18
C ILE A 507 -32.70 9.72 26.39
N LEU A 508 -33.80 10.21 26.95
CA LEU A 508 -33.81 10.94 28.21
C LEU A 508 -34.41 10.04 29.29
N PHE A 509 -33.72 9.90 30.43
CA PHE A 509 -34.19 9.07 31.56
C PHE A 509 -34.07 9.80 32.91
N ASP A 510 -34.95 9.45 33.84
CA ASP A 510 -34.99 10.05 35.17
C ASP A 510 -33.92 9.45 36.12
N ARG A 511 -33.87 9.96 37.35
CA ARG A 511 -32.94 9.49 38.41
C ARG A 511 -33.09 8.01 38.79
N THR A 512 -34.19 7.37 38.40
CA THR A 512 -34.41 5.93 38.63
C THR A 512 -33.98 5.08 37.40
N GLY A 513 -33.50 5.70 36.33
CA GLY A 513 -33.18 5.05 35.07
C GLY A 513 -34.39 4.76 34.19
N ARG A 514 -35.55 5.35 34.47
CA ARG A 514 -36.78 5.18 33.68
C ARG A 514 -36.79 6.13 32.51
N VAL A 515 -37.10 5.62 31.32
CA VAL A 515 -37.15 6.40 30.10
C VAL A 515 -38.33 7.37 30.11
N VAL A 516 -38.02 8.66 29.95
CA VAL A 516 -39.01 9.76 29.94
C VAL A 516 -39.36 10.17 28.51
N ALA A 517 -38.34 10.25 27.61
CA ALA A 517 -38.52 10.61 26.22
C ALA A 517 -37.49 9.91 25.32
N VAL A 518 -37.84 9.72 24.05
CA VAL A 518 -37.00 9.17 22.96
C VAL A 518 -37.14 10.02 21.72
N SER A 519 -36.08 10.17 20.91
CA SER A 519 -36.13 10.92 19.67
C SER A 519 -36.80 10.16 18.53
N SER A 520 -36.60 8.85 18.47
CA SER A 520 -37.12 8.00 17.39
C SER A 520 -38.41 7.29 17.79
N PRO A 521 -39.48 7.44 17.00
CA PRO A 521 -40.78 6.79 17.24
C PRO A 521 -40.68 5.24 17.32
N ALA A 522 -39.73 4.64 16.64
CA ALA A 522 -39.51 3.20 16.65
C ALA A 522 -39.21 2.63 18.06
N TYR A 523 -38.77 3.49 19.01
CA TYR A 523 -38.43 3.11 20.37
C TYR A 523 -39.43 3.60 21.43
N ASN A 524 -40.62 4.04 21.01
CA ASN A 524 -41.67 4.49 21.95
C ASN A 524 -42.07 3.42 23.00
N ASP A 525 -41.89 2.14 22.68
CA ASP A 525 -42.16 1.03 23.58
C ASP A 525 -41.26 1.06 24.86
N TRP A 526 -40.17 1.82 24.84
CA TRP A 526 -39.29 2.02 25.99
C TRP A 526 -39.82 3.09 26.98
N LEU A 527 -40.72 3.95 26.53
CA LEU A 527 -41.29 4.99 27.42
C LEU A 527 -41.86 4.39 28.73
N GLY A 528 -41.46 4.94 29.83
CA GLY A 528 -41.86 4.50 31.19
C GLY A 528 -41.19 3.22 31.70
N LYS A 529 -40.37 2.53 30.87
CA LYS A 529 -39.59 1.35 31.30
C LYS A 529 -38.26 1.80 31.92
N VAL A 530 -37.75 0.99 32.81
CA VAL A 530 -36.43 1.19 33.40
C VAL A 530 -35.39 0.54 32.46
N LEU A 531 -34.35 1.28 32.15
CA LEU A 531 -33.24 0.78 31.37
C LEU A 531 -32.48 -0.30 32.13
N PRO A 532 -32.31 -1.51 31.60
CA PRO A 532 -31.61 -2.61 32.26
C PRO A 532 -30.08 -2.51 32.12
N GLU A 533 -29.59 -1.44 31.57
CA GLU A 533 -28.20 -1.28 31.11
C GLU A 533 -27.23 -0.93 32.25
N ASN A 534 -26.02 -1.48 32.17
CA ASN A 534 -24.97 -1.34 33.18
C ASN A 534 -24.45 0.09 33.34
N TRP A 535 -24.52 0.90 32.26
CA TRP A 535 -24.00 2.27 32.23
C TRP A 535 -24.93 3.30 32.92
N VAL A 536 -26.19 2.98 33.17
CA VAL A 536 -27.16 3.93 33.73
C VAL A 536 -26.72 4.40 35.14
N ARG A 537 -26.36 3.49 36.01
CA ARG A 537 -25.89 3.82 37.38
C ARG A 537 -24.59 4.62 37.38
N PRO A 538 -23.55 4.22 36.63
CA PRO A 538 -22.35 5.03 36.47
C PRO A 538 -22.64 6.44 35.93
N THR A 539 -23.57 6.59 34.96
CA THR A 539 -23.98 7.90 34.47
C THR A 539 -24.54 8.80 35.57
N LEU A 540 -25.47 8.29 36.34
CA LEU A 540 -26.05 9.03 37.45
C LEU A 540 -25.05 9.32 38.60
N ALA A 541 -23.92 8.61 38.68
CA ALA A 541 -22.85 8.84 39.63
C ALA A 541 -21.78 9.83 39.17
N LEU A 542 -21.84 10.35 37.95
CA LEU A 542 -20.90 11.34 37.39
C LEU A 542 -20.88 12.58 38.27
N LYS A 543 -19.71 13.20 38.50
CA LYS A 543 -19.54 14.29 39.45
C LYS A 543 -19.55 15.69 38.86
N ASN A 544 -19.32 15.81 37.58
CA ASN A 544 -19.21 17.09 36.87
C ASN A 544 -19.81 17.01 35.45
N THR A 545 -19.92 18.16 34.81
CA THR A 545 -20.48 18.31 33.46
C THR A 545 -19.51 17.90 32.32
N GLN A 546 -18.24 17.69 32.66
CA GLN A 546 -17.21 17.25 31.69
C GLN A 546 -17.07 15.73 31.61
N SER A 547 -17.69 15.01 32.57
CA SER A 547 -17.63 13.55 32.63
C SER A 547 -18.77 12.91 31.85
N TYR A 548 -18.51 11.75 31.27
CA TYR A 548 -19.48 10.93 30.54
C TYR A 548 -19.22 9.45 30.80
N THR A 549 -20.12 8.60 30.38
CA THR A 549 -19.96 7.15 30.36
C THR A 549 -20.17 6.65 28.94
N VAL A 550 -19.50 5.55 28.59
CA VAL A 550 -19.71 4.82 27.35
C VAL A 550 -19.89 3.35 27.64
N SER A 551 -20.85 2.69 26.97
CA SER A 551 -21.04 1.26 27.07
C SER A 551 -19.90 0.49 26.39
N SER A 552 -19.69 -0.78 26.73
CA SER A 552 -18.94 -1.69 25.87
C SER A 552 -19.66 -1.86 24.52
N PHE A 553 -18.93 -2.18 23.45
CA PHE A 553 -19.51 -2.53 22.16
C PHE A 553 -20.23 -3.88 22.29
N SER A 554 -21.53 -3.86 22.45
CA SER A 554 -22.33 -5.05 22.70
C SER A 554 -23.74 -4.90 22.14
N ALA A 555 -24.39 -6.02 21.84
CA ALA A 555 -25.77 -6.05 21.39
C ALA A 555 -26.70 -5.48 22.47
N THR A 556 -27.61 -4.60 22.05
CA THR A 556 -28.62 -3.99 22.92
C THR A 556 -29.97 -3.85 22.21
N ASP A 557 -31.04 -4.02 22.97
CA ASP A 557 -32.40 -3.80 22.45
C ASP A 557 -32.66 -2.32 22.10
N LEU A 558 -31.82 -1.42 22.59
CA LEU A 558 -31.85 -0.01 22.22
C LEU A 558 -31.35 0.26 20.77
N TYR A 559 -30.76 -0.76 20.15
CA TYR A 559 -30.32 -0.74 18.75
C TYR A 559 -30.78 -2.01 18.00
N ALA A 560 -32.05 -2.40 18.20
CA ALA A 560 -32.68 -3.55 17.56
C ALA A 560 -31.88 -4.87 17.72
N GLY A 561 -31.24 -5.08 18.87
CA GLY A 561 -30.42 -6.27 19.14
C GLY A 561 -29.05 -6.29 18.45
N GLN A 562 -28.69 -5.23 17.76
CA GLN A 562 -27.34 -5.08 17.15
C GLN A 562 -26.34 -4.48 18.14
N PRO A 563 -25.04 -4.73 17.97
CA PRO A 563 -24.01 -4.13 18.80
C PRO A 563 -23.79 -2.64 18.46
N THR A 564 -23.65 -1.83 19.51
CA THR A 564 -23.34 -0.40 19.36
C THR A 564 -22.68 0.13 20.65
N TYR A 565 -22.19 1.38 20.57
CA TYR A 565 -21.81 2.19 21.74
C TYR A 565 -22.97 3.08 22.15
N VAL A 566 -23.20 3.21 23.46
CA VAL A 566 -24.12 4.16 24.05
C VAL A 566 -23.33 5.14 24.89
N PHE A 567 -23.32 6.41 24.49
CA PHE A 567 -22.69 7.52 25.21
C PHE A 567 -23.73 8.19 26.09
N SER A 568 -23.38 8.48 27.34
CA SER A 568 -24.34 9.03 28.30
C SER A 568 -23.71 10.07 29.23
N ALA A 569 -24.47 11.12 29.53
CA ALA A 569 -24.10 12.13 30.50
C ALA A 569 -25.24 12.44 31.49
N ALA A 570 -24.88 12.87 32.70
CA ALA A 570 -25.85 13.20 33.73
C ALA A 570 -26.46 14.58 33.50
N VAL A 571 -27.79 14.66 33.50
CA VAL A 571 -28.54 15.92 33.55
C VAL A 571 -28.62 16.37 35.02
N ARG A 572 -28.22 17.62 35.30
CA ARG A 572 -28.07 18.14 36.64
C ARG A 572 -28.95 19.36 36.90
N GLU A 573 -29.19 19.66 38.13
CA GLU A 573 -29.81 20.93 38.50
C GLU A 573 -28.93 22.13 38.14
N PRO A 574 -29.46 23.23 37.58
CA PRO A 574 -28.65 24.38 37.19
C PRO A 574 -27.81 24.99 38.33
N ASN A 575 -28.23 24.88 39.58
CA ASN A 575 -27.55 25.41 40.76
C ASN A 575 -27.19 24.32 41.76
N GLY A 576 -27.27 23.04 41.39
CA GLY A 576 -27.03 21.89 42.28
C GLY A 576 -26.11 20.86 41.65
N ASN A 577 -25.44 20.09 42.49
CA ASN A 577 -24.54 19.00 42.06
C ASN A 577 -25.28 17.66 41.85
N ASP A 578 -26.55 17.57 42.22
CA ASP A 578 -27.29 16.31 42.17
C ASP A 578 -27.87 16.04 40.78
N PRO A 579 -27.71 14.82 40.25
CA PRO A 579 -28.30 14.43 39.00
C PRO A 579 -29.83 14.28 39.11
N VAL A 580 -30.56 14.87 38.19
CA VAL A 580 -32.02 14.72 38.09
C VAL A 580 -32.39 13.62 37.09
N GLY A 581 -31.43 13.19 36.28
CA GLY A 581 -31.57 12.15 35.25
C GLY A 581 -30.34 12.05 34.38
N GLY A 582 -30.51 11.54 33.19
CA GLY A 582 -29.42 11.45 32.19
C GLY A 582 -29.93 11.47 30.74
N VAL A 583 -29.07 11.90 29.83
CA VAL A 583 -29.26 11.80 28.40
C VAL A 583 -28.30 10.77 27.84
N SER A 584 -28.78 9.93 26.92
CA SER A 584 -28.00 8.91 26.23
C SER A 584 -28.15 9.01 24.74
N ILE A 585 -27.06 8.77 24.06
CA ILE A 585 -26.94 8.74 22.61
C ILE A 585 -26.71 7.28 22.21
N VAL A 586 -27.58 6.72 21.39
CA VAL A 586 -27.40 5.41 20.75
C VAL A 586 -26.75 5.66 19.40
N PHE A 587 -25.47 5.31 19.29
CA PHE A 587 -24.69 5.51 18.05
C PHE A 587 -25.19 4.57 16.95
N ASP A 588 -25.35 5.07 15.72
CA ASP A 588 -25.74 4.27 14.56
C ASP A 588 -24.51 3.54 13.99
N ALA A 589 -23.97 2.58 14.76
CA ALA A 589 -22.66 1.99 14.56
C ALA A 589 -22.50 1.29 13.21
N THR A 590 -23.51 0.53 12.76
CA THR A 590 -23.38 -0.31 11.55
C THR A 590 -23.06 0.50 10.31
N PRO A 591 -23.90 1.48 9.86
CA PRO A 591 -23.62 2.26 8.66
C PRO A 591 -22.41 3.20 8.84
N GLN A 592 -22.20 3.72 10.05
CA GLN A 592 -21.12 4.67 10.30
C GLN A 592 -19.75 3.98 10.22
N PHE A 593 -19.56 2.85 10.88
CA PHE A 593 -18.30 2.11 10.80
C PHE A 593 -18.03 1.57 9.39
N GLU A 594 -19.08 1.10 8.69
CA GLU A 594 -18.94 0.66 7.31
C GLU A 594 -18.49 1.81 6.38
N ALA A 595 -19.06 3.01 6.56
CA ALA A 595 -18.66 4.19 5.80
C ALA A 595 -17.21 4.58 6.08
N MET A 596 -16.78 4.61 7.35
CA MET A 596 -15.39 4.92 7.75
C MET A 596 -14.41 3.94 7.12
N LEU A 597 -14.71 2.63 7.15
CA LEU A 597 -13.88 1.59 6.57
C LEU A 597 -13.81 1.68 5.04
N ARG A 598 -14.93 2.00 4.37
CA ARG A 598 -14.97 2.19 2.90
C ARG A 598 -14.10 3.35 2.44
N ASP A 599 -14.05 4.42 3.23
CA ASP A 599 -13.25 5.59 2.91
C ASP A 599 -11.75 5.33 3.04
N ALA A 600 -11.36 4.38 3.90
CA ALA A 600 -9.99 3.95 4.10
C ALA A 600 -9.55 2.77 3.19
N LEU A 601 -10.40 2.31 2.26
CA LEU A 601 -10.02 1.23 1.34
C LEU A 601 -8.93 1.68 0.36
N PRO A 602 -7.94 0.81 0.06
CA PRO A 602 -6.91 1.07 -0.93
C PRO A 602 -7.49 1.35 -2.31
N ARG A 603 -6.90 2.31 -3.02
CA ARG A 603 -7.36 2.75 -4.34
C ARG A 603 -6.27 2.62 -5.39
N GLN A 604 -6.68 2.34 -6.62
CA GLN A 604 -5.82 2.36 -7.79
C GLN A 604 -5.49 3.80 -8.21
N ALA A 605 -4.53 3.96 -9.12
CA ALA A 605 -4.12 5.27 -9.62
C ALA A 605 -5.25 6.07 -10.31
N ASP A 606 -6.29 5.39 -10.82
CA ASP A 606 -7.47 6.01 -11.42
C ASP A 606 -8.56 6.38 -10.38
N GLY A 607 -8.31 6.15 -9.09
CA GLY A 607 -9.24 6.41 -7.98
C GLY A 607 -10.23 5.28 -7.71
N SER A 608 -10.29 4.22 -8.54
CA SER A 608 -11.12 3.04 -8.29
C SER A 608 -10.58 2.22 -7.11
N LEU A 609 -11.45 1.49 -6.42
CA LEU A 609 -11.05 0.59 -5.34
C LEU A 609 -10.20 -0.57 -5.88
N VAL A 610 -9.22 -1.00 -5.11
CA VAL A 610 -8.46 -2.22 -5.42
C VAL A 610 -9.41 -3.42 -5.32
N PRO A 611 -9.61 -4.19 -6.42
CA PRO A 611 -10.52 -5.34 -6.39
C PRO A 611 -10.11 -6.37 -5.35
N GLY A 612 -11.06 -6.82 -4.52
CA GLY A 612 -10.79 -7.80 -3.46
C GLY A 612 -10.15 -7.22 -2.20
N ALA A 613 -9.87 -5.91 -2.14
CA ALA A 613 -9.46 -5.25 -0.91
C ALA A 613 -10.66 -5.09 0.04
N PHE A 614 -10.42 -5.28 1.33
CA PHE A 614 -11.41 -5.08 2.38
C PHE A 614 -10.78 -4.53 3.67
N ALA A 615 -11.61 -3.96 4.51
CA ALA A 615 -11.21 -3.32 5.76
C ALA A 615 -12.05 -3.84 6.93
N VAL A 616 -11.46 -3.88 8.12
CA VAL A 616 -12.09 -4.39 9.33
C VAL A 616 -11.75 -3.51 10.52
N PHE A 617 -12.75 -3.19 11.35
CA PHE A 617 -12.54 -2.80 12.75
C PHE A 617 -12.72 -4.04 13.62
N ALA A 618 -11.76 -4.28 14.49
CA ALA A 618 -11.80 -5.38 15.46
C ALA A 618 -11.37 -4.93 16.84
N GLU A 619 -11.83 -5.60 17.88
CA GLU A 619 -11.31 -5.44 19.22
C GLU A 619 -9.92 -6.08 19.35
N ARG A 620 -9.18 -5.72 20.37
CA ARG A 620 -7.82 -6.24 20.64
C ARG A 620 -7.77 -7.78 20.75
N ASP A 621 -8.87 -8.44 21.05
CA ASP A 621 -8.98 -9.90 21.08
C ASP A 621 -9.30 -10.53 19.70
N GLY A 622 -9.35 -9.73 18.63
CA GLY A 622 -9.66 -10.14 17.28
C GLY A 622 -11.16 -10.28 16.97
N ARG A 623 -12.04 -9.84 17.86
CA ARG A 623 -13.49 -9.84 17.62
C ARG A 623 -13.90 -8.73 16.66
N VAL A 624 -14.52 -9.07 15.55
CA VAL A 624 -14.95 -8.13 14.51
C VAL A 624 -16.04 -7.19 15.05
N ILE A 625 -15.80 -5.89 14.90
CA ILE A 625 -16.77 -4.82 15.16
C ILE A 625 -17.55 -4.52 13.89
N SER A 626 -16.86 -4.30 12.79
CA SER A 626 -17.41 -4.01 11.47
C SER A 626 -16.45 -4.44 10.38
N SER A 627 -16.96 -4.80 9.21
CA SER A 627 -16.15 -5.16 8.04
C SER A 627 -16.82 -4.71 6.75
N THR A 628 -16.02 -4.35 5.76
CA THR A 628 -16.49 -4.16 4.38
C THR A 628 -16.62 -5.49 3.62
N ASP A 629 -16.05 -6.58 4.14
CA ASP A 629 -16.30 -7.94 3.65
C ASP A 629 -17.56 -8.52 4.31
N THR A 630 -18.57 -8.79 3.51
CA THR A 630 -19.88 -9.31 3.96
C THR A 630 -19.80 -10.73 4.59
N SER A 631 -18.70 -11.45 4.35
CA SER A 631 -18.48 -12.77 4.97
C SER A 631 -18.07 -12.68 6.44
N LEU A 632 -17.54 -11.53 6.87
CA LEU A 632 -17.08 -11.27 8.23
C LEU A 632 -18.15 -10.55 9.05
N MET A 633 -18.97 -11.34 9.75
CA MET A 633 -20.05 -10.81 10.57
C MET A 633 -19.53 -10.18 11.89
N PRO A 634 -20.13 -9.07 12.37
CA PRO A 634 -19.85 -8.52 13.70
C PRO A 634 -19.94 -9.58 14.78
N GLY A 635 -19.00 -9.58 15.71
CA GLY A 635 -18.91 -10.55 16.81
C GLY A 635 -18.13 -11.84 16.49
N THR A 636 -17.82 -12.11 15.22
CA THR A 636 -16.94 -13.23 14.84
C THR A 636 -15.49 -12.92 15.18
N ARG A 637 -14.65 -13.94 15.38
CA ARG A 637 -13.20 -13.75 15.58
C ARG A 637 -12.44 -13.99 14.30
N MET A 638 -11.50 -13.09 14.03
CA MET A 638 -10.58 -13.24 12.91
C MET A 638 -9.52 -14.31 13.21
N SER A 639 -9.20 -15.13 12.21
CA SER A 639 -8.16 -16.17 12.29
C SER A 639 -6.88 -15.67 11.59
N ILE A 640 -6.25 -14.67 12.16
CA ILE A 640 -4.96 -14.12 11.71
C ILE A 640 -3.99 -14.03 12.88
N GLY A 641 -2.71 -13.73 12.61
CA GLY A 641 -1.66 -13.64 13.62
C GLY A 641 -1.96 -12.64 14.73
N VAL A 642 -1.54 -12.96 15.95
CA VAL A 642 -1.77 -12.10 17.13
C VAL A 642 -0.98 -10.79 17.08
N GLU A 643 0.07 -10.73 16.26
CA GLU A 643 0.91 -9.54 16.04
C GLU A 643 0.11 -8.34 15.55
N PHE A 644 -0.95 -8.55 14.78
CA PHE A 644 -1.82 -7.49 14.29
C PHE A 644 -2.72 -6.86 15.36
N PHE A 645 -2.91 -7.54 16.47
CA PHE A 645 -3.78 -7.09 17.58
C PHE A 645 -3.00 -6.71 18.85
N ASN A 646 -1.80 -7.26 19.03
CA ASN A 646 -0.99 -7.02 20.22
C ASN A 646 -0.08 -5.79 20.05
N LEU A 647 -0.68 -4.68 19.63
CA LEU A 647 -0.01 -3.40 19.40
C LEU A 647 -0.12 -2.49 20.61
N GLN A 648 0.85 -1.58 20.79
CA GLN A 648 0.69 -0.44 21.71
C GLN A 648 -0.26 0.58 21.09
N ARG A 649 -0.76 1.52 21.87
CA ARG A 649 -1.64 2.57 21.36
C ARG A 649 -0.91 3.47 20.37
N GLY A 650 -1.49 3.60 19.18
CA GLY A 650 -0.91 4.36 18.06
C GLY A 650 0.11 3.60 17.21
N ASP A 651 0.51 2.40 17.65
CA ASP A 651 1.41 1.58 16.85
C ASP A 651 0.69 0.96 15.64
N SER A 652 1.45 0.70 14.60
CA SER A 652 1.01 -0.01 13.40
C SER A 652 1.88 -1.24 13.15
N CYS A 653 1.31 -2.23 12.46
CA CYS A 653 2.01 -3.42 11.98
C CYS A 653 1.56 -3.70 10.55
N SER A 654 2.51 -4.05 9.68
CA SER A 654 2.19 -4.47 8.31
C SER A 654 2.94 -5.75 7.98
N ASN A 655 2.24 -6.73 7.41
CA ASN A 655 2.85 -8.01 7.01
C ASN A 655 2.05 -8.66 5.87
N ILE A 656 2.66 -9.66 5.24
CA ILE A 656 2.00 -10.50 4.24
C ILE A 656 1.49 -11.77 4.92
N ILE A 657 0.23 -12.12 4.69
CA ILE A 657 -0.39 -13.32 5.25
C ILE A 657 -1.16 -14.11 4.19
N ILE A 658 -1.40 -15.38 4.50
CA ILE A 658 -2.36 -16.20 3.77
C ILE A 658 -3.71 -16.10 4.50
N TYR A 659 -4.72 -15.61 3.80
CA TYR A 659 -6.08 -15.50 4.31
C TYR A 659 -7.07 -16.03 3.27
N ASN A 660 -7.96 -16.96 3.69
CA ASN A 660 -8.94 -17.63 2.80
C ASN A 660 -8.33 -18.20 1.51
N GLY A 661 -7.10 -18.69 1.58
CA GLY A 661 -6.45 -19.30 0.45
C GLY A 661 -5.79 -18.33 -0.54
N CYS A 662 -5.70 -17.05 -0.22
CA CYS A 662 -5.05 -16.03 -1.03
C CYS A 662 -3.97 -15.29 -0.23
N TYR A 663 -2.97 -14.74 -0.91
CA TYR A 663 -1.97 -13.86 -0.28
C TYR A 663 -2.52 -12.43 -0.18
N TYR A 664 -2.42 -11.86 1.02
CA TYR A 664 -2.79 -10.47 1.31
C TYR A 664 -1.63 -9.71 1.94
N ALA A 665 -1.42 -8.48 1.49
CA ALA A 665 -0.75 -7.48 2.29
C ALA A 665 -1.76 -6.94 3.31
N VAL A 666 -1.40 -6.97 4.59
CA VAL A 666 -2.25 -6.52 5.69
C VAL A 666 -1.53 -5.44 6.47
N GLY A 667 -2.18 -4.30 6.61
CA GLY A 667 -1.78 -3.26 7.55
C GLY A 667 -2.76 -3.19 8.71
N SER A 668 -2.26 -3.04 9.92
CA SER A 668 -3.08 -2.82 11.12
C SER A 668 -2.58 -1.60 11.89
N CYS A 669 -3.51 -0.89 12.55
CA CYS A 669 -3.21 0.22 13.43
C CYS A 669 -4.11 0.16 14.65
N MET A 670 -3.51 0.34 15.85
CA MET A 670 -4.22 0.36 17.11
C MET A 670 -4.65 1.78 17.45
N SER A 671 -5.90 1.95 17.93
CA SER A 671 -6.40 3.24 18.42
C SER A 671 -5.42 3.90 19.38
N ALA A 672 -5.04 5.13 19.07
CA ALA A 672 -4.29 6.01 19.97
C ALA A 672 -5.22 6.70 20.97
N GLY A 673 -6.53 6.68 20.71
CA GLY A 673 -7.49 7.55 21.31
C GLY A 673 -7.41 8.98 20.78
N TYR A 674 -8.39 9.78 21.12
CA TYR A 674 -8.46 11.14 20.65
C TYR A 674 -8.76 12.12 21.77
N ARG A 675 -8.09 13.24 21.73
CA ARG A 675 -8.38 14.44 22.53
C ARG A 675 -8.13 15.64 21.64
N GLU A 676 -8.93 16.65 21.76
CA GLU A 676 -8.64 17.94 21.12
C GLU A 676 -7.52 18.70 21.89
N TYR A 677 -7.73 19.98 22.16
CA TYR A 677 -6.78 20.85 22.88
C TYR A 677 -6.96 20.77 24.40
N LYS A 678 -7.40 19.60 24.91
CA LYS A 678 -7.67 19.33 26.32
C LYS A 678 -6.52 18.59 27.00
N SER A 679 -6.63 18.42 28.33
CA SER A 679 -5.66 17.63 29.12
C SER A 679 -5.68 16.14 28.70
N ALA A 680 -4.63 15.41 29.06
CA ALA A 680 -4.53 13.99 28.80
C ALA A 680 -5.67 13.17 29.47
N ASP A 681 -6.21 13.67 30.55
CA ASP A 681 -7.28 12.99 31.32
C ASP A 681 -8.65 13.01 30.62
N ASP A 682 -8.84 13.87 29.60
CA ASP A 682 -10.06 13.96 28.78
C ASP A 682 -9.89 13.28 27.41
N SER A 683 -9.02 12.29 27.31
CA SER A 683 -8.85 11.49 26.10
C SER A 683 -9.91 10.40 26.02
N HIS A 684 -10.64 10.32 24.90
CA HIS A 684 -11.47 9.16 24.57
C HIS A 684 -10.57 8.03 24.07
N GLN A 685 -10.59 6.90 24.73
CA GLN A 685 -9.74 5.75 24.39
C GLN A 685 -10.59 4.52 24.12
N THR A 686 -10.30 3.85 23.02
CA THR A 686 -10.90 2.56 22.65
C THR A 686 -9.81 1.50 22.50
N ASP A 687 -10.20 0.22 22.59
CA ASP A 687 -9.31 -0.92 22.33
C ASP A 687 -9.62 -1.52 20.95
N VAL A 688 -9.73 -0.65 19.94
CA VAL A 688 -10.05 -1.02 18.56
C VAL A 688 -8.79 -0.99 17.70
N VAL A 689 -8.69 -1.98 16.81
CA VAL A 689 -7.68 -2.09 15.77
C VAL A 689 -8.36 -2.00 14.41
N ALA A 690 -7.87 -1.14 13.54
CA ALA A 690 -8.24 -1.19 12.13
C ALA A 690 -7.28 -2.10 11.37
N LEU A 691 -7.82 -2.87 10.43
CA LEU A 691 -7.07 -3.77 9.57
C LEU A 691 -7.47 -3.49 8.11
N ILE A 692 -6.49 -3.34 7.26
CA ILE A 692 -6.68 -3.15 5.80
C ILE A 692 -6.03 -4.30 5.07
N PHE A 693 -6.81 -4.98 4.24
CA PHE A 693 -6.38 -6.12 3.44
C PHE A 693 -6.33 -5.74 1.96
N SER A 694 -5.16 -5.88 1.34
CA SER A 694 -4.96 -5.70 -0.10
C SER A 694 -4.52 -7.03 -0.73
N PRO A 695 -5.26 -7.59 -1.69
CA PRO A 695 -4.92 -8.88 -2.27
C PRO A 695 -3.64 -8.77 -3.12
N LEU A 696 -2.74 -9.72 -2.94
CA LEU A 696 -1.51 -9.85 -3.71
C LEU A 696 -1.64 -10.93 -4.79
N SER A 697 -2.51 -11.94 -4.59
CA SER A 697 -2.73 -13.02 -5.54
C SER A 697 -4.17 -13.53 -5.53
N ASP A 698 -4.62 -14.05 -6.68
CA ASP A 698 -5.97 -14.63 -6.83
C ASP A 698 -5.99 -16.15 -6.55
N ARG A 699 -4.83 -16.79 -6.36
CA ARG A 699 -4.72 -18.24 -6.16
C ARG A 699 -3.59 -18.60 -5.21
N LEU A 700 -3.83 -19.65 -4.39
CA LEU A 700 -2.77 -20.40 -3.72
C LEU A 700 -1.97 -21.16 -4.79
N ILE A 701 -0.69 -20.91 -4.86
CA ILE A 701 0.25 -21.76 -5.57
C ILE A 701 0.63 -22.87 -4.59
N ASP A 702 0.56 -24.10 -5.07
CA ASP A 702 0.93 -25.27 -4.27
C ASP A 702 2.43 -25.19 -3.96
N VAL A 703 2.77 -24.94 -2.71
CA VAL A 703 4.16 -24.71 -2.25
C VAL A 703 5.03 -25.96 -2.52
N GLU A 704 4.43 -27.16 -2.60
CA GLU A 704 5.14 -28.39 -2.96
C GLU A 704 5.67 -28.37 -4.41
N SER A 705 5.02 -27.65 -5.33
CA SER A 705 5.48 -27.51 -6.72
C SER A 705 6.69 -26.59 -6.88
N LEU A 706 6.89 -25.63 -5.97
CA LEU A 706 8.01 -24.69 -6.02
C LEU A 706 9.34 -25.29 -5.53
N HIS A 707 9.30 -26.31 -4.69
CA HIS A 707 10.49 -27.01 -4.21
C HIS A 707 11.15 -27.88 -5.28
N SER A 708 10.45 -28.17 -6.41
CA SER A 708 11.01 -28.93 -7.53
C SER A 708 11.89 -28.10 -8.47
N ASN A 709 11.77 -26.75 -8.42
CA ASN A 709 12.55 -25.82 -9.26
C ASN A 709 13.76 -25.19 -8.53
N ARG A 710 14.33 -25.87 -7.53
CA ARG A 710 15.61 -25.45 -7.01
C ARG A 710 16.61 -25.46 -8.16
N ASP A 711 17.03 -24.28 -8.56
CA ASP A 711 18.15 -24.05 -9.46
C ASP A 711 19.30 -24.99 -9.08
N ILE A 712 19.67 -25.84 -10.03
CA ILE A 712 20.90 -26.58 -9.94
C ILE A 712 21.99 -25.53 -10.02
N THR A 713 22.44 -25.06 -8.87
CA THR A 713 23.66 -24.25 -8.80
C THR A 713 24.77 -25.16 -9.34
N VAL A 714 25.27 -24.82 -10.53
CA VAL A 714 26.43 -25.47 -11.13
C VAL A 714 27.64 -24.97 -10.33
N ASP A 715 27.89 -25.62 -9.19
CA ASP A 715 29.13 -25.40 -8.48
C ASP A 715 30.29 -25.94 -9.34
N THR A 716 31.13 -25.03 -9.80
CA THR A 716 32.33 -25.34 -10.56
C THR A 716 33.31 -26.16 -9.69
N TYR A 717 33.39 -27.46 -9.98
CA TYR A 717 34.41 -28.30 -9.37
C TYR A 717 35.78 -27.93 -9.92
N ALA A 718 36.60 -27.25 -9.11
CA ALA A 718 38.03 -27.14 -9.39
C ALA A 718 38.71 -28.45 -9.04
N LEU A 719 38.82 -29.35 -10.00
CA LEU A 719 39.72 -30.50 -9.88
C LEU A 719 41.19 -30.00 -9.88
N HIS A 720 41.94 -30.33 -8.82
CA HIS A 720 43.29 -29.87 -8.62
C HIS A 720 44.21 -30.33 -9.75
N LYS A 721 44.90 -29.40 -10.42
CA LYS A 721 45.95 -29.70 -11.40
C LYS A 721 47.14 -30.35 -10.70
N SER A 722 47.39 -31.64 -10.95
CA SER A 722 48.66 -32.25 -10.69
C SER A 722 49.48 -32.24 -12.00
N SER A 723 50.57 -31.48 -12.04
CA SER A 723 51.49 -31.44 -13.18
C SER A 723 52.15 -32.79 -13.39
N GLY A 724 51.96 -33.39 -14.59
CA GLY A 724 52.66 -34.60 -15.01
C GLY A 724 51.82 -35.88 -15.08
N VAL A 725 50.51 -35.82 -14.96
CA VAL A 725 49.61 -36.96 -15.11
C VAL A 725 48.90 -36.87 -16.46
N GLU A 726 48.76 -38.01 -17.14
CA GLU A 726 47.98 -38.11 -18.37
C GLU A 726 46.50 -37.82 -18.06
N THR A 727 45.94 -36.77 -18.72
CA THR A 727 44.57 -36.30 -18.51
C THR A 727 43.74 -36.44 -19.78
N VAL A 728 42.43 -36.57 -19.59
CA VAL A 728 41.42 -36.62 -20.68
C VAL A 728 40.41 -35.52 -20.48
N ASP A 729 40.10 -34.82 -21.56
CA ASP A 729 39.05 -33.75 -21.53
C ASP A 729 37.66 -34.36 -21.64
N ILE A 730 36.88 -34.22 -20.57
CA ILE A 730 35.48 -34.68 -20.50
C ILE A 730 34.56 -33.49 -20.48
N ALA A 731 33.69 -33.41 -21.49
CA ALA A 731 32.62 -32.43 -21.55
C ALA A 731 31.38 -32.94 -20.78
N SER A 732 31.01 -32.25 -19.73
CA SER A 732 29.89 -32.67 -18.88
C SER A 732 28.57 -31.98 -19.25
N PHE A 733 27.45 -32.63 -18.94
CA PHE A 733 26.10 -32.15 -19.16
C PHE A 733 25.12 -32.85 -18.21
N TYR A 734 23.90 -32.29 -18.09
CA TYR A 734 22.88 -32.78 -17.17
C TYR A 734 21.66 -33.29 -17.92
N ILE A 735 21.06 -34.37 -17.39
CA ILE A 735 19.76 -34.90 -17.77
C ILE A 735 18.96 -35.11 -16.50
N GLY A 736 17.95 -34.30 -16.25
CA GLY A 736 17.30 -34.24 -14.96
C GLY A 736 18.30 -33.84 -13.87
N GLN A 737 18.39 -34.63 -12.82
CA GLN A 737 19.35 -34.42 -11.70
C GLN A 737 20.66 -35.18 -11.90
N ASN A 738 20.80 -35.97 -12.94
CA ASN A 738 21.98 -36.81 -13.16
C ASN A 738 23.06 -36.07 -13.95
N TRP A 739 24.32 -36.25 -13.54
CA TRP A 739 25.46 -35.62 -14.16
C TRP A 739 26.20 -36.61 -15.07
N TYR A 740 26.21 -36.29 -16.35
CA TYR A 740 26.83 -37.12 -17.38
C TYR A 740 28.02 -36.39 -18.00
N GLY A 741 28.94 -37.15 -18.65
CA GLY A 741 30.04 -36.61 -19.43
C GLY A 741 30.32 -37.46 -20.64
N MET A 742 31.11 -36.90 -21.58
CA MET A 742 31.57 -37.55 -22.79
C MET A 742 32.95 -37.00 -23.19
N HIS A 743 33.77 -37.80 -23.79
CA HIS A 743 35.03 -37.33 -24.35
C HIS A 743 34.85 -36.21 -25.39
N THR A 744 35.58 -35.12 -25.22
CA THR A 744 35.46 -33.94 -26.12
C THR A 744 35.77 -34.30 -27.59
N ALA A 745 36.64 -35.29 -27.84
CA ALA A 745 36.98 -35.80 -29.16
C ALA A 745 35.78 -36.27 -30.01
N HIS A 746 34.66 -36.64 -29.34
CA HIS A 746 33.44 -37.11 -30.00
C HIS A 746 32.38 -36.03 -30.21
N ILE A 747 32.59 -34.87 -29.64
CA ILE A 747 31.65 -33.76 -29.69
C ILE A 747 32.12 -32.76 -30.78
N VAL A 748 31.17 -32.24 -31.57
CA VAL A 748 31.44 -31.20 -32.58
C VAL A 748 31.17 -29.84 -31.96
N GLU A 749 29.94 -29.64 -31.45
CA GLU A 749 29.49 -28.42 -30.78
C GLU A 749 28.13 -28.62 -30.09
N ALA A 750 27.75 -27.65 -29.26
CA ALA A 750 26.41 -27.52 -28.70
C ALA A 750 25.62 -26.41 -29.40
N ILE A 751 24.35 -26.67 -29.71
CA ILE A 751 23.46 -25.70 -30.39
C ILE A 751 22.10 -25.64 -29.69
N GLU A 752 21.31 -24.62 -30.03
CA GLU A 752 19.96 -24.43 -29.51
C GLU A 752 18.92 -25.31 -30.18
N THR A 753 17.83 -25.54 -29.47
CA THR A 753 16.66 -26.32 -29.95
C THR A 753 15.71 -25.55 -30.84
N ASP A 754 15.84 -24.24 -30.97
CA ASP A 754 14.91 -23.35 -31.70
C ASP A 754 14.76 -23.69 -33.19
N ARG A 755 15.70 -24.46 -33.76
CA ARG A 755 15.71 -24.88 -35.17
C ARG A 755 15.24 -26.32 -35.38
N LEU A 756 14.70 -26.96 -34.32
CA LEU A 756 14.26 -28.37 -34.43
C LEU A 756 12.94 -28.47 -35.18
N THR A 757 12.93 -29.29 -36.23
CA THR A 757 11.75 -29.65 -37.00
C THR A 757 11.25 -31.03 -36.57
N LEU A 758 10.01 -31.12 -36.06
CA LEU A 758 9.42 -32.39 -35.67
C LEU A 758 9.15 -33.29 -36.86
N ILE A 759 9.47 -34.60 -36.77
CA ILE A 759 9.21 -35.60 -37.82
C ILE A 759 7.92 -36.36 -37.44
N PRO A 760 6.82 -36.21 -38.21
CA PRO A 760 5.59 -36.95 -37.93
C PRO A 760 5.81 -38.47 -38.10
N GLY A 761 5.40 -39.25 -37.09
CA GLY A 761 5.50 -40.72 -37.12
C GLY A 761 6.87 -41.26 -36.72
N ALA A 762 7.82 -40.42 -36.32
CA ALA A 762 9.10 -40.88 -35.79
C ALA A 762 8.93 -41.67 -34.45
N SER A 763 9.93 -42.50 -34.12
CA SER A 763 9.96 -43.22 -32.84
C SER A 763 10.05 -42.25 -31.67
N GLU A 764 9.58 -42.69 -30.49
CA GLU A 764 9.60 -41.83 -29.27
C GLU A 764 11.00 -41.33 -28.90
N SER A 765 12.08 -41.97 -29.32
CA SER A 765 13.46 -41.57 -29.11
C SER A 765 13.94 -40.47 -30.04
N ILE A 766 13.23 -40.23 -31.17
CA ILE A 766 13.59 -39.19 -32.16
C ILE A 766 12.76 -37.94 -31.82
N GLN A 767 13.44 -36.85 -31.48
CA GLN A 767 12.78 -35.56 -31.17
C GLN A 767 12.50 -34.76 -32.45
N GLY A 768 13.26 -34.99 -33.50
CA GLY A 768 13.12 -34.27 -34.79
C GLY A 768 14.40 -34.25 -35.60
N CYS A 769 14.44 -33.37 -36.58
CA CYS A 769 15.63 -33.11 -37.40
C CYS A 769 15.93 -31.61 -37.47
N LEU A 770 17.17 -31.26 -37.71
CA LEU A 770 17.60 -29.90 -37.96
C LEU A 770 18.61 -29.83 -39.11
N MET A 771 18.69 -28.69 -39.78
CA MET A 771 19.72 -28.41 -40.77
C MET A 771 20.97 -27.89 -40.12
N TYR A 772 22.09 -28.61 -40.30
CA TYR A 772 23.39 -28.26 -39.76
C TYR A 772 24.45 -28.37 -40.90
N GLN A 773 25.12 -27.26 -41.25
CA GLN A 773 26.13 -27.21 -42.31
C GLN A 773 25.66 -27.91 -43.60
N ASP A 774 24.46 -27.59 -44.07
CA ASP A 774 23.81 -28.13 -45.27
C ASP A 774 23.45 -29.64 -45.22
N GLN A 775 23.51 -30.25 -44.02
CA GLN A 775 23.07 -31.63 -43.81
C GLN A 775 21.91 -31.67 -42.81
N ALA A 776 20.94 -32.54 -43.09
CA ALA A 776 19.87 -32.82 -42.13
C ALA A 776 20.38 -33.79 -41.05
N LEU A 777 20.38 -33.37 -39.79
CA LEU A 777 20.76 -34.20 -38.66
C LEU A 777 19.53 -34.67 -37.87
N THR A 778 19.51 -35.97 -37.52
CA THR A 778 18.48 -36.52 -36.60
C THR A 778 18.89 -36.22 -35.15
N ILE A 779 17.90 -35.79 -34.37
CA ILE A 779 18.10 -35.44 -32.96
C ILE A 779 17.37 -36.46 -32.11
N PHE A 780 18.11 -37.03 -31.16
CA PHE A 780 17.64 -38.05 -30.24
C PHE A 780 17.49 -37.52 -28.82
N ASP A 781 16.48 -37.96 -28.09
CA ASP A 781 16.36 -37.71 -26.68
C ASP A 781 17.24 -38.68 -25.88
N LEU A 782 18.33 -38.19 -25.33
CA LEU A 782 19.25 -39.03 -24.57
C LEU A 782 18.59 -39.56 -23.28
N SER A 783 17.61 -38.90 -22.71
CA SER A 783 16.87 -39.36 -21.52
C SER A 783 16.15 -40.67 -21.78
N MET A 784 15.66 -40.89 -23.01
CA MET A 784 14.99 -42.14 -23.42
C MET A 784 15.98 -43.29 -23.67
N LEU A 785 17.24 -42.99 -23.88
CA LEU A 785 18.29 -43.99 -24.08
C LEU A 785 18.94 -44.42 -22.76
N VAL A 786 19.05 -43.51 -21.79
CA VAL A 786 19.73 -43.72 -20.51
C VAL A 786 18.77 -44.18 -19.42
N ASP A 787 17.53 -43.68 -19.38
CA ASP A 787 16.51 -44.07 -18.38
C ASP A 787 15.35 -44.78 -19.06
N SER A 788 15.21 -46.11 -18.82
CA SER A 788 14.13 -46.90 -19.37
C SER A 788 12.76 -46.62 -18.72
N ARG A 789 12.63 -45.68 -17.84
CA ARG A 789 11.38 -45.25 -17.24
C ARG A 789 10.64 -44.30 -18.19
N LYS A 790 9.32 -44.56 -18.41
CA LYS A 790 8.46 -43.65 -19.19
C LYS A 790 8.54 -42.22 -18.61
N PRO A 791 8.60 -41.19 -19.46
CA PRO A 791 8.57 -39.80 -18.98
C PRO A 791 7.26 -39.59 -18.23
N SER A 792 7.34 -39.13 -16.97
CA SER A 792 6.17 -38.66 -16.23
C SER A 792 5.59 -37.43 -16.89
N GLU A 793 4.28 -37.20 -16.79
CA GLU A 793 3.63 -35.98 -17.28
C GLU A 793 4.26 -34.70 -16.66
N GLU A 794 4.84 -34.80 -15.47
CA GLU A 794 5.59 -33.75 -14.79
C GLU A 794 6.86 -33.30 -15.54
N ARG A 795 7.56 -34.18 -16.30
CA ARG A 795 8.71 -33.80 -17.15
C ARG A 795 8.27 -33.00 -18.36
N ARG A 796 7.08 -33.22 -18.89
CA ARG A 796 6.54 -32.42 -20.01
C ARG A 796 6.15 -31.01 -19.58
N THR A 797 5.63 -30.85 -18.36
CA THR A 797 5.29 -29.54 -17.78
C THR A 797 6.56 -28.76 -17.38
N SER A 798 7.59 -29.42 -16.87
CA SER A 798 8.88 -28.80 -16.55
C SER A 798 9.64 -28.29 -17.78
N ARG A 799 9.56 -29.00 -18.93
CA ARG A 799 10.16 -28.55 -20.19
C ARG A 799 9.46 -27.33 -20.80
N ASN A 800 8.21 -27.05 -20.42
CA ASN A 800 7.47 -25.85 -20.86
C ASN A 800 7.75 -24.62 -19.96
N ALA A 801 8.49 -24.76 -18.88
CA ALA A 801 8.77 -23.69 -17.91
C ALA A 801 10.17 -23.03 -18.14
N GLY A 802 10.49 -22.63 -19.38
CA GLY A 802 11.49 -21.60 -19.66
C GLY A 802 12.97 -22.02 -19.75
N ALA A 803 13.35 -23.24 -19.41
CA ALA A 803 14.71 -23.72 -19.64
C ALA A 803 14.82 -24.37 -21.05
N LYS A 804 15.54 -23.71 -21.96
CA LYS A 804 15.80 -24.24 -23.32
C LYS A 804 16.79 -25.40 -23.21
N SER A 805 16.36 -26.63 -23.53
CA SER A 805 17.26 -27.79 -23.70
C SER A 805 18.31 -27.47 -24.76
N GLN A 806 19.47 -28.14 -24.71
CA GLN A 806 20.58 -27.98 -25.63
C GLN A 806 20.74 -29.23 -26.50
N ILE A 807 21.22 -29.07 -27.71
CA ILE A 807 21.53 -30.18 -28.61
C ILE A 807 23.05 -30.31 -28.75
N LEU A 808 23.59 -31.46 -28.35
CA LEU A 808 25.00 -31.78 -28.62
C LEU A 808 25.14 -32.50 -29.95
N ILE A 809 25.91 -31.95 -30.85
CA ILE A 809 26.25 -32.59 -32.12
C ILE A 809 27.44 -33.52 -31.88
N LEU A 810 27.21 -34.79 -32.13
CA LEU A 810 28.20 -35.84 -31.96
C LEU A 810 28.73 -36.30 -33.34
N ARG A 811 29.95 -36.77 -33.34
CA ARG A 811 30.63 -37.38 -34.49
C ARG A 811 30.92 -38.84 -34.15
N SER A 812 30.48 -39.73 -35.06
CA SER A 812 30.84 -41.15 -34.99
C SER A 812 32.36 -41.35 -35.14
N PRO A 813 32.98 -42.19 -34.31
CA PRO A 813 34.43 -42.46 -34.42
C PRO A 813 34.87 -43.14 -35.69
N LYS A 814 34.00 -43.88 -36.39
CA LYS A 814 34.35 -44.77 -37.52
C LYS A 814 33.76 -44.36 -38.84
N GLU A 815 32.61 -43.66 -38.88
CA GLU A 815 31.84 -43.50 -40.15
C GLU A 815 31.63 -42.03 -40.58
N HIS A 816 32.24 -41.06 -39.89
CA HIS A 816 32.05 -39.60 -40.16
C HIS A 816 30.59 -39.13 -40.18
N VAL A 817 29.66 -39.95 -39.64
CA VAL A 817 28.26 -39.61 -39.50
C VAL A 817 28.09 -38.70 -38.30
N ARG A 818 27.28 -37.67 -38.46
CA ARG A 818 26.91 -36.75 -37.39
C ARG A 818 25.45 -36.98 -36.97
N PHE A 819 25.18 -36.86 -35.66
CA PHE A 819 23.83 -36.93 -35.11
C PHE A 819 23.77 -36.02 -33.89
N GLY A 820 22.58 -35.63 -33.46
CA GLY A 820 22.40 -34.81 -32.31
C GLY A 820 21.76 -35.56 -31.12
N ILE A 821 22.14 -35.22 -29.90
CA ILE A 821 21.47 -35.67 -28.69
C ILE A 821 20.95 -34.48 -27.91
N LEU A 822 19.74 -34.60 -27.36
CA LEU A 822 19.12 -33.57 -26.55
C LEU A 822 19.54 -33.77 -25.08
N VAL A 823 20.01 -32.68 -24.45
CA VAL A 823 20.37 -32.61 -23.03
C VAL A 823 19.68 -31.43 -22.37
N ASP A 824 19.51 -31.44 -21.05
CA ASP A 824 18.80 -30.37 -20.35
C ASP A 824 19.69 -29.15 -20.13
N ASN A 825 20.94 -29.34 -19.64
CA ASN A 825 21.92 -28.29 -19.43
C ASN A 825 23.35 -28.74 -19.75
N LEU A 826 24.21 -27.80 -20.11
CA LEU A 826 25.66 -28.01 -20.26
C LEU A 826 26.33 -27.81 -18.90
N GLY A 827 27.28 -28.68 -18.59
CA GLY A 827 28.19 -28.53 -17.46
C GLY A 827 29.56 -28.02 -17.91
N ASP A 828 30.56 -28.19 -17.05
CA ASP A 828 31.95 -27.80 -17.36
C ASP A 828 32.69 -28.85 -18.21
N ILE A 829 33.74 -28.40 -18.92
CA ILE A 829 34.69 -29.32 -19.54
C ILE A 829 35.85 -29.46 -18.58
N ASN A 830 36.01 -30.68 -18.06
CA ASN A 830 36.98 -31.02 -17.04
C ASN A 830 38.16 -31.82 -17.57
N GLU A 831 39.40 -31.42 -17.26
CA GLU A 831 40.61 -32.22 -17.48
C GLU A 831 40.70 -33.27 -16.39
N ILE A 832 40.35 -34.53 -16.65
CA ILE A 832 40.28 -35.61 -15.67
C ILE A 832 41.50 -36.51 -15.82
N PRO A 833 42.27 -36.79 -14.75
CA PRO A 833 43.35 -37.78 -14.77
C PRO A 833 42.80 -39.15 -15.14
N VAL A 834 43.45 -39.85 -16.07
CA VAL A 834 43.10 -41.21 -16.48
C VAL A 834 42.97 -42.16 -15.31
N SER A 835 43.77 -41.94 -14.25
CA SER A 835 43.74 -42.71 -13.01
C SER A 835 42.46 -42.52 -12.15
N GLN A 836 41.67 -41.52 -12.41
CA GLN A 836 40.39 -41.25 -11.73
C GLN A 836 39.17 -41.80 -12.49
N LEU A 837 39.36 -42.36 -13.67
CA LEU A 837 38.33 -43.02 -14.44
C LEU A 837 38.16 -44.46 -13.90
N ASP A 838 37.17 -44.67 -13.05
CA ASP A 838 36.84 -45.98 -12.54
C ASP A 838 36.09 -46.82 -13.58
N PRO A 839 36.48 -48.09 -13.82
CA PRO A 839 35.71 -48.95 -14.71
C PRO A 839 34.31 -49.21 -14.15
N VAL A 840 33.32 -49.43 -15.03
CA VAL A 840 31.98 -49.76 -14.64
C VAL A 840 31.96 -51.09 -13.84
N PRO A 841 31.34 -51.14 -12.64
CA PRO A 841 31.22 -52.39 -11.89
C PRO A 841 30.54 -53.49 -12.71
N SER A 842 31.06 -54.70 -12.64
CA SER A 842 30.53 -55.84 -13.45
C SER A 842 29.02 -56.10 -13.25
N MET A 843 28.47 -55.71 -12.13
CA MET A 843 27.03 -55.76 -11.86
C MET A 843 26.23 -54.74 -12.67
N MET A 844 26.83 -53.70 -13.22
CA MET A 844 26.23 -52.61 -14.04
C MET A 844 26.64 -52.75 -15.51
N SER A 845 27.55 -53.66 -15.83
CA SER A 845 28.09 -53.88 -17.18
C SER A 845 27.21 -54.92 -17.91
N ASN A 846 26.12 -54.48 -18.48
CA ASN A 846 25.33 -55.23 -19.45
C ASN A 846 25.74 -54.84 -20.88
N ASP A 847 25.59 -55.71 -21.88
CA ASP A 847 25.84 -55.43 -23.29
C ASP A 847 25.06 -54.20 -23.81
N ASN A 848 24.02 -53.82 -23.06
CA ASN A 848 23.17 -52.62 -23.31
C ASN A 848 23.62 -51.36 -22.56
N SER A 849 24.64 -51.35 -21.74
CA SER A 849 25.05 -50.17 -20.98
C SER A 849 25.80 -49.16 -21.86
N LEU A 850 25.28 -47.92 -21.88
CA LEU A 850 25.92 -46.79 -22.57
C LEU A 850 27.09 -46.19 -21.80
N VAL A 851 27.31 -46.61 -20.54
CA VAL A 851 28.34 -46.10 -19.64
C VAL A 851 29.72 -46.67 -20.01
N GLU A 852 30.71 -45.81 -20.04
CA GLU A 852 32.12 -46.16 -20.29
C GLU A 852 32.91 -46.25 -18.99
N SER A 853 32.80 -45.21 -18.15
CA SER A 853 33.48 -45.08 -16.89
C SER A 853 32.76 -44.17 -15.90
N LEU A 854 33.19 -44.15 -14.67
CA LEU A 854 32.62 -43.33 -13.59
C LEU A 854 33.76 -42.48 -12.97
N VAL A 855 33.42 -41.23 -12.59
CA VAL A 855 34.33 -40.38 -11.83
C VAL A 855 33.67 -40.07 -10.48
N LYS A 856 34.37 -40.43 -9.39
CA LYS A 856 33.91 -40.16 -8.04
C LYS A 856 34.24 -38.73 -7.61
N PRO A 857 33.34 -38.08 -6.83
CA PRO A 857 33.66 -36.77 -6.27
C PRO A 857 34.89 -36.84 -5.35
N PRO A 858 35.70 -35.79 -5.25
CA PRO A 858 36.83 -35.70 -4.33
C PRO A 858 36.36 -35.89 -2.89
N ALA A 859 37.22 -36.52 -2.08
CA ALA A 859 36.96 -36.73 -0.65
C ALA A 859 36.81 -35.37 0.05
N GLY A 860 35.65 -35.12 0.69
CA GLY A 860 35.31 -33.85 1.36
C GLY A 860 34.51 -32.85 0.53
N SER A 861 34.13 -33.16 -0.70
CA SER A 861 33.25 -32.30 -1.48
C SER A 861 31.81 -32.27 -0.93
N VAL A 862 31.17 -31.09 -0.98
CA VAL A 862 29.79 -30.91 -0.54
C VAL A 862 28.81 -31.63 -1.48
N ASP A 863 29.11 -31.66 -2.76
CA ASP A 863 28.33 -32.42 -3.75
C ASP A 863 28.88 -33.84 -3.86
N ARG A 864 27.98 -34.82 -3.70
CA ARG A 864 28.32 -36.26 -3.75
C ARG A 864 27.92 -36.93 -5.05
N ARG A 865 27.53 -36.19 -6.08
CA ARG A 865 27.10 -36.72 -7.37
C ARG A 865 28.29 -37.38 -8.09
N ILE A 866 28.06 -38.53 -8.70
CA ILE A 866 29.03 -39.25 -9.52
C ILE A 866 28.90 -38.75 -10.96
N LEU A 867 29.98 -38.36 -11.63
CA LEU A 867 29.99 -38.10 -13.05
C LEU A 867 30.04 -39.41 -13.83
N ILE A 868 29.00 -39.63 -14.64
CA ILE A 868 28.86 -40.85 -15.44
C ILE A 868 29.33 -40.56 -16.87
N ILE A 869 30.45 -41.20 -17.26
CA ILE A 869 31.02 -41.02 -18.62
C ILE A 869 30.28 -41.94 -19.58
N LEU A 870 29.70 -41.37 -20.64
CA LEU A 870 28.99 -42.11 -21.70
C LEU A 870 29.91 -42.34 -22.90
N SER A 871 29.81 -43.51 -23.52
CA SER A 871 30.49 -43.85 -24.76
C SER A 871 29.69 -43.40 -25.99
N ALA A 872 30.26 -42.51 -26.79
CA ALA A 872 29.68 -42.07 -28.07
C ALA A 872 29.53 -43.23 -29.02
N GLU A 873 30.52 -44.20 -29.04
CA GLU A 873 30.47 -45.39 -29.89
C GLU A 873 29.28 -46.29 -29.57
N LYS A 874 29.07 -46.54 -28.25
CA LYS A 874 27.95 -47.38 -27.79
C LYS A 874 26.60 -46.68 -28.08
N ILE A 875 26.49 -45.37 -27.94
CA ILE A 875 25.29 -44.62 -28.29
C ILE A 875 25.02 -44.75 -29.80
N PHE A 876 26.03 -44.53 -30.59
CA PHE A 876 25.93 -44.70 -32.03
C PHE A 876 25.52 -46.10 -32.46
N HIS A 877 26.13 -47.14 -31.93
CA HIS A 877 25.79 -48.54 -32.20
C HIS A 877 24.33 -48.82 -31.84
N ARG A 878 23.88 -48.34 -30.71
CA ARG A 878 22.49 -48.58 -30.24
C ARG A 878 21.46 -47.87 -31.09
N LEU A 879 21.81 -46.74 -31.67
CA LEU A 879 20.96 -46.01 -32.63
C LEU A 879 20.98 -46.65 -34.03
N SER A 880 22.11 -47.19 -34.46
CA SER A 880 22.28 -47.85 -35.75
C SER A 880 21.58 -49.22 -35.75
N ASP A 881 21.68 -50.00 -34.68
CA ASP A 881 21.01 -51.31 -34.55
C ASP A 881 19.47 -51.23 -34.57
N LYS A 882 18.92 -50.04 -34.27
CA LYS A 882 17.46 -49.78 -34.33
C LYS A 882 17.02 -49.20 -35.70
N GLU A 883 17.90 -49.18 -36.72
CA GLU A 883 17.65 -48.55 -38.03
C GLU A 883 17.18 -47.08 -37.92
N LEU A 884 17.64 -46.39 -36.89
CA LEU A 884 17.23 -45.00 -36.58
C LEU A 884 18.13 -43.95 -37.21
N ILE A 885 19.30 -44.34 -37.71
CA ILE A 885 20.23 -43.51 -38.46
C ILE A 885 20.35 -44.09 -39.88
N ALA A 886 19.73 -43.42 -40.84
CA ALA A 886 19.87 -43.74 -42.25
C ALA A 886 20.80 -42.73 -42.97
#